data_c7d2dd24b309904ec5e4ce8a22bb7136
#
_entry.id   c7d2dd24b309904ec5e4ce8a22bb7136
#
_cell.length_a   1.000
_cell.length_b   1.000
_cell.length_c   1.000
_cell.angle_alpha   90.00
_cell.angle_beta   90.00
_cell.angle_gamma   90.00
#
_symmetry.space_group_name_H-M   'P 1'
#
loop_
_entity.id
_entity.type
_entity.pdbx_description
1 polymer ?
#
loop_
_entity_poly.entity_id
_entity_poly.type
_entity_poly.pdbx_seq_one_letter_code
_entity_poly.pdbx_strand_id
1 'polypeptide(L)'
;MKKELAKTYSPKDFEDRLYHEWEEKKYFHAEIDPKKKPYTIVIPPPNITGQLHMGHALDNTLQDILIRYKRMQGYSALWLPGTDHASIATEAKIVNAMKEEGLTKDDVGRDGFLERAWEWKKVYGGRIVQQLKKLGSSCDWDRERFTLDEGCSKAVQKVFIDLYNKGLIYHGERIINWCPNCKTSISDIECEYEEQDGFFWHINYPLSDGSGSVEIATTRPETLLGDSAIAVNPDDERYKSIVGKMVKLPLTDREIPVIADEYVDMEFGTGVVKITPAHDPNDFEVGKRHNLPIIHMMNDDATIMDGIGGKYAGMDRYEARNAMVADLEAQGLLVKVEPHKHNVGCCQRCGTTVEPRASYQWFVSMKQLAQPAIDVVKSGELRYIPQRFENGYLYWMENIRDWCISRQLWWGHRIPAYYCQNKECGHTEITLDGIDTCPKCGAPMKQDEDTLDTWFSSALWPFSTLGWPEKTADLEYFYPTNTLVAGYDIIPFWVARMIFSGLEHTGQKPFKDVLIHGLVRDELGRKMSKSLGNGVDPLEVIDKYGADALRLTLVTGNAPGNDMRWTETKVTNSRNFANKLWNASRYILMNLPEDMQGAVLPENLPIEDKWILSLYNDLIKNVTSNLDSYELGVAVQNLFDFIWDVYCDWYIELTKPRIAEGGETARAAQNVLVYVMQGILKLLHPFMPFITEEIWQSMPIVADKDNNPESIMISAWPVYDEQLHFAAEQTDFTKVVDAIRAIRVQRNELNVPPSKKVTMYIETAETALFEGAKAFFERLAGAGELTVSEKAETSDDMVTIVTANARIFMPMGELVDKEKELARLEKERKAAQKDIDFLSGKLSNQGFLSKAPAQQIENERVKLAKAQEKMEKIMLSIEKMK
;
A
#
# COMPACT_ATOMS: atom_id res chain seq x y z
N MET A 1 -18.46 -18.54 35.74
CA MET A 1 -19.64 -17.86 35.11
C MET A 1 -19.30 -17.63 33.67
N LYS A 2 -20.13 -18.09 32.73
CA LYS A 2 -19.94 -17.80 31.30
C LYS A 2 -20.04 -16.27 31.13
N LYS A 3 -19.12 -15.68 30.39
CA LYS A 3 -19.14 -14.25 30.05
C LYS A 3 -20.28 -14.04 29.04
N GLU A 4 -21.32 -13.28 29.39
CA GLU A 4 -22.37 -12.93 28.43
C GLU A 4 -21.91 -11.82 27.50
N LEU A 5 -22.12 -12.01 26.19
CA LEU A 5 -21.89 -10.96 25.21
C LEU A 5 -22.90 -9.83 25.38
N ALA A 6 -22.44 -8.58 25.35
CA ALA A 6 -23.31 -7.41 25.41
C ALA A 6 -24.39 -7.42 24.32
N LYS A 7 -25.55 -6.79 24.61
CA LYS A 7 -26.65 -6.74 23.64
C LYS A 7 -26.28 -6.05 22.32
N THR A 8 -25.40 -5.07 22.38
CA THR A 8 -24.97 -4.27 21.23
C THR A 8 -23.48 -4.47 21.01
N TYR A 9 -23.07 -4.64 19.77
CA TYR A 9 -21.67 -4.65 19.38
C TYR A 9 -21.06 -3.25 19.53
N SER A 10 -20.05 -3.12 20.38
CA SER A 10 -19.31 -1.89 20.65
C SER A 10 -17.82 -2.20 20.76
N PRO A 11 -17.03 -1.99 19.69
CA PRO A 11 -15.59 -2.30 19.70
C PRO A 11 -14.82 -1.55 20.79
N LYS A 12 -15.22 -0.33 21.14
CA LYS A 12 -14.57 0.48 22.18
C LYS A 12 -14.59 -0.17 23.57
N ASP A 13 -15.53 -1.10 23.82
CA ASP A 13 -15.67 -1.74 25.13
C ASP A 13 -14.62 -2.82 25.38
N PHE A 14 -13.93 -3.31 24.32
CA PHE A 14 -13.02 -4.44 24.45
C PHE A 14 -11.68 -4.31 23.68
N GLU A 15 -11.57 -3.49 22.63
CA GLU A 15 -10.35 -3.44 21.79
C GLU A 15 -9.10 -3.09 22.62
N ASP A 16 -9.15 -2.02 23.41
CA ASP A 16 -7.99 -1.59 24.23
C ASP A 16 -7.64 -2.62 25.31
N ARG A 17 -8.67 -3.20 25.97
CA ARG A 17 -8.48 -4.21 26.98
C ARG A 17 -7.82 -5.46 26.42
N LEU A 18 -8.33 -5.97 25.30
CA LEU A 18 -7.77 -7.17 24.66
C LEU A 18 -6.33 -6.96 24.20
N TYR A 19 -6.03 -5.80 23.61
CA TYR A 19 -4.67 -5.50 23.18
C TYR A 19 -3.68 -5.50 24.35
N HIS A 20 -4.09 -4.88 25.45
CA HIS A 20 -3.28 -4.84 26.68
C HIS A 20 -3.06 -6.24 27.27
N GLU A 21 -4.11 -7.07 27.32
CA GLU A 21 -4.01 -8.48 27.77
C GLU A 21 -3.01 -9.27 26.89
N TRP A 22 -3.07 -9.11 25.56
CA TRP A 22 -2.14 -9.81 24.65
C TRP A 22 -0.68 -9.36 24.84
N GLU A 23 -0.49 -8.07 25.08
CA GLU A 23 0.85 -7.49 25.32
C GLU A 23 1.42 -7.96 26.67
N GLU A 24 0.63 -7.92 27.75
CA GLU A 24 1.04 -8.40 29.07
C GLU A 24 1.40 -9.90 29.09
N LYS A 25 0.61 -10.71 28.37
CA LYS A 25 0.84 -12.16 28.23
C LYS A 25 1.91 -12.50 27.20
N LYS A 26 2.48 -11.50 26.55
CA LYS A 26 3.54 -11.63 25.54
C LYS A 26 3.19 -12.58 24.36
N TYR A 27 1.94 -12.61 23.94
CA TYR A 27 1.50 -13.46 22.83
C TYR A 27 2.13 -13.06 21.48
N PHE A 28 2.68 -11.83 21.37
CA PHE A 28 3.39 -11.33 20.19
C PHE A 28 4.85 -11.73 20.14
N HIS A 29 5.43 -12.12 21.28
CA HIS A 29 6.85 -12.45 21.37
C HIS A 29 7.17 -13.75 20.64
N ALA A 30 8.17 -13.71 19.76
CA ALA A 30 8.66 -14.87 19.03
C ALA A 30 9.85 -15.49 19.74
N GLU A 31 9.67 -16.68 20.27
CA GLU A 31 10.75 -17.42 20.94
C GLU A 31 11.60 -18.20 19.92
N ILE A 32 12.91 -18.30 20.19
CA ILE A 32 13.81 -19.19 19.47
C ILE A 32 13.53 -20.62 19.94
N ASP A 33 12.85 -21.40 19.12
CA ASP A 33 12.53 -22.81 19.37
C ASP A 33 13.01 -23.69 18.20
N PRO A 34 14.06 -24.49 18.38
CA PRO A 34 14.59 -25.36 17.32
C PRO A 34 13.57 -26.39 16.78
N LYS A 35 12.48 -26.63 17.51
CA LYS A 35 11.42 -27.56 17.08
C LYS A 35 10.40 -26.88 16.16
N LYS A 36 10.34 -25.56 16.14
CA LYS A 36 9.45 -24.77 15.31
C LYS A 36 10.20 -24.20 14.10
N LYS A 37 9.48 -23.99 13.02
CA LYS A 37 10.01 -23.26 11.85
C LYS A 37 9.88 -21.75 12.13
N PRO A 38 10.91 -20.93 11.86
CA PRO A 38 10.76 -19.50 11.94
C PRO A 38 9.90 -18.98 10.76
N TYR A 39 9.14 -17.93 11.02
CA TYR A 39 8.51 -17.11 9.99
C TYR A 39 8.68 -15.65 10.37
N THR A 40 9.43 -14.93 9.57
CA THR A 40 9.84 -13.55 9.87
C THR A 40 9.28 -12.57 8.84
N ILE A 41 8.72 -11.47 9.32
CA ILE A 41 8.45 -10.25 8.56
C ILE A 41 9.13 -9.09 9.29
N VAL A 42 9.84 -8.24 8.55
CA VAL A 42 10.32 -6.95 9.05
C VAL A 42 9.39 -5.85 8.56
N ILE A 43 8.94 -4.98 9.46
CA ILE A 43 8.05 -3.88 9.09
C ILE A 43 8.80 -2.91 8.15
N PRO A 44 8.18 -2.35 7.09
CA PRO A 44 8.70 -1.13 6.49
C PRO A 44 8.69 -0.02 7.55
N PRO A 45 9.87 0.40 8.06
CA PRO A 45 9.88 1.25 9.24
C PRO A 45 9.29 2.63 8.92
N PRO A 46 8.19 3.05 9.56
CA PRO A 46 7.60 4.35 9.27
C PRO A 46 8.53 5.51 9.64
N ASN A 47 8.56 6.52 8.78
CA ASN A 47 9.30 7.76 9.01
C ASN A 47 8.74 8.54 10.19
N ILE A 48 9.58 9.02 11.11
CA ILE A 48 9.17 9.83 12.27
C ILE A 48 8.75 11.27 11.90
N THR A 49 8.18 11.47 10.73
CA THR A 49 7.79 12.77 10.19
C THR A 49 6.37 13.21 10.53
N GLY A 50 5.58 12.32 11.14
CA GLY A 50 4.19 12.60 11.50
C GLY A 50 3.38 11.36 11.82
N GLN A 51 2.07 11.47 11.61
CA GLN A 51 1.10 10.39 11.82
C GLN A 51 1.09 9.38 10.67
N LEU A 52 0.72 8.13 10.98
CA LEU A 52 0.41 7.12 9.99
C LEU A 52 -0.81 7.52 9.15
N HIS A 53 -0.85 7.09 7.91
CA HIS A 53 -1.97 7.28 6.98
C HIS A 53 -2.52 5.92 6.51
N MET A 54 -3.59 5.94 5.71
CA MET A 54 -4.26 4.71 5.24
C MET A 54 -3.35 3.73 4.49
N GLY A 55 -2.32 4.21 3.79
CA GLY A 55 -1.30 3.33 3.16
C GLY A 55 -0.55 2.49 4.19
N HIS A 56 -0.15 3.08 5.32
CA HIS A 56 0.46 2.34 6.42
C HIS A 56 -0.52 1.36 7.07
N ALA A 57 -1.80 1.74 7.22
CA ALA A 57 -2.80 0.85 7.76
C ALA A 57 -3.02 -0.39 6.86
N LEU A 58 -3.02 -0.20 5.53
CA LEU A 58 -3.08 -1.30 4.56
C LEU A 58 -1.87 -2.21 4.69
N ASP A 59 -0.65 -1.65 4.57
CA ASP A 59 0.60 -2.38 4.64
C ASP A 59 0.72 -3.23 5.92
N ASN A 60 0.47 -2.61 7.07
CA ASN A 60 0.54 -3.29 8.36
C ASN A 60 -0.58 -4.34 8.56
N THR A 61 -1.78 -4.10 8.02
CA THR A 61 -2.87 -5.09 8.07
C THR A 61 -2.50 -6.37 7.31
N LEU A 62 -1.91 -6.25 6.11
CA LEU A 62 -1.48 -7.41 5.33
C LEU A 62 -0.40 -8.22 6.04
N GLN A 63 0.58 -7.55 6.65
CA GLN A 63 1.63 -8.19 7.44
C GLN A 63 1.06 -8.92 8.66
N ASP A 64 0.19 -8.27 9.42
CA ASP A 64 -0.40 -8.85 10.63
C ASP A 64 -1.25 -10.09 10.34
N ILE A 65 -1.99 -10.08 9.23
CA ILE A 65 -2.75 -11.27 8.79
C ILE A 65 -1.82 -12.47 8.59
N LEU A 66 -0.71 -12.28 7.88
CA LEU A 66 0.26 -13.34 7.61
C LEU A 66 0.93 -13.83 8.91
N ILE A 67 1.32 -12.92 9.79
CA ILE A 67 1.95 -13.25 11.08
C ILE A 67 0.98 -14.03 11.98
N ARG A 68 -0.27 -13.58 12.12
CA ARG A 68 -1.29 -14.29 12.93
C ARG A 68 -1.58 -15.67 12.36
N TYR A 69 -1.75 -15.77 11.05
CA TYR A 69 -1.93 -17.04 10.37
C TYR A 69 -0.78 -18.03 10.63
N LYS A 70 0.47 -17.60 10.44
CA LYS A 70 1.64 -18.46 10.66
C LYS A 70 1.83 -18.80 12.13
N ARG A 71 1.54 -17.89 13.07
CA ARG A 71 1.54 -18.18 14.51
C ARG A 71 0.56 -19.30 14.85
N MET A 72 -0.68 -19.23 14.34
CA MET A 72 -1.68 -20.28 14.53
C MET A 72 -1.31 -21.60 13.84
N GLN A 73 -0.47 -21.58 12.79
CA GLN A 73 0.11 -22.79 12.17
C GLN A 73 1.28 -23.37 12.99
N GLY A 74 1.64 -22.79 14.14
CA GLY A 74 2.69 -23.29 15.02
C GLY A 74 4.10 -22.84 14.65
N TYR A 75 4.27 -21.86 13.75
CA TYR A 75 5.58 -21.26 13.49
C TYR A 75 6.03 -20.39 14.68
N SER A 76 7.35 -20.23 14.84
CA SER A 76 7.89 -19.11 15.60
C SER A 76 7.80 -17.85 14.72
N ALA A 77 6.71 -17.12 14.87
CA ALA A 77 6.37 -16.03 13.97
C ALA A 77 6.83 -14.68 14.54
N LEU A 78 7.91 -14.14 13.96
CA LEU A 78 8.45 -12.83 14.31
C LEU A 78 7.94 -11.75 13.36
N TRP A 79 7.21 -10.77 13.88
CA TRP A 79 6.99 -9.50 13.21
C TRP A 79 7.82 -8.42 13.90
N LEU A 80 8.93 -8.03 13.29
CA LEU A 80 9.90 -7.10 13.87
C LEU A 80 9.47 -5.65 13.58
N PRO A 81 9.12 -4.86 14.64
CA PRO A 81 8.71 -3.47 14.50
C PRO A 81 9.91 -2.51 14.54
N GLY A 82 9.68 -1.30 14.08
CA GLY A 82 10.62 -0.19 14.25
C GLY A 82 10.22 1.04 13.47
N THR A 83 11.07 2.08 13.55
CA THR A 83 10.86 3.37 12.89
C THR A 83 12.13 3.85 12.19
N ASP A 84 11.98 4.66 11.14
CA ASP A 84 13.08 5.26 10.39
C ASP A 84 13.29 6.71 10.79
N HIS A 85 14.57 7.11 10.93
CA HIS A 85 14.96 8.48 11.24
C HIS A 85 14.69 9.47 10.09
N ALA A 86 14.59 8.98 8.85
CA ALA A 86 14.19 9.72 7.65
C ALA A 86 14.89 11.07 7.48
N SER A 87 16.21 11.06 7.44
CA SER A 87 17.12 12.20 7.55
C SER A 87 16.58 13.53 6.97
N ILE A 88 16.43 13.67 5.66
CA ILE A 88 15.98 14.91 4.98
C ILE A 88 14.59 15.33 5.48
N ALA A 89 13.65 14.37 5.52
CA ALA A 89 12.25 14.66 5.81
C ALA A 89 12.05 15.11 7.27
N THR A 90 12.75 14.48 8.20
CA THR A 90 12.70 14.83 9.64
C THR A 90 13.41 16.16 9.91
N GLU A 91 14.60 16.36 9.34
CA GLU A 91 15.33 17.62 9.47
C GLU A 91 14.50 18.79 8.96
N ALA A 92 13.86 18.67 7.79
CA ALA A 92 12.98 19.70 7.25
C ALA A 92 11.80 20.03 8.20
N LYS A 93 11.23 19.04 8.88
CA LYS A 93 10.16 19.26 9.88
C LYS A 93 10.65 20.02 11.09
N ILE A 94 11.81 19.67 11.63
CA ILE A 94 12.43 20.31 12.78
C ILE A 94 12.80 21.76 12.43
N VAL A 95 13.41 21.98 11.25
CA VAL A 95 13.75 23.33 10.77
C VAL A 95 12.50 24.21 10.63
N ASN A 96 11.39 23.66 10.12
CA ASN A 96 10.14 24.41 10.02
C ASN A 96 9.56 24.74 11.41
N ALA A 97 9.60 23.82 12.37
CA ALA A 97 9.18 24.09 13.74
C ALA A 97 10.07 25.18 14.39
N MET A 98 11.40 25.15 14.16
CA MET A 98 12.32 26.18 14.64
C MET A 98 12.03 27.54 14.02
N LYS A 99 11.65 27.60 12.72
CA LYS A 99 11.27 28.87 12.08
C LYS A 99 10.02 29.51 12.73
N GLU A 100 9.06 28.68 13.16
CA GLU A 100 7.88 29.14 13.91
C GLU A 100 8.28 29.73 15.28
N GLU A 101 9.37 29.25 15.88
CA GLU A 101 9.97 29.77 17.10
C GLU A 101 10.90 30.99 16.85
N GLY A 102 11.16 31.33 15.57
CA GLY A 102 12.08 32.42 15.18
C GLY A 102 13.56 32.03 15.27
N LEU A 103 13.88 30.73 15.25
CA LEU A 103 15.23 30.19 15.35
C LEU A 103 15.72 29.61 14.04
N THR A 104 17.04 29.68 13.84
CA THR A 104 17.76 29.01 12.73
C THR A 104 18.66 27.88 13.26
N LYS A 105 19.20 27.05 12.36
CA LYS A 105 20.22 26.04 12.74
C LYS A 105 21.47 26.66 13.34
N ASP A 106 21.88 27.79 12.83
CA ASP A 106 23.10 28.51 13.30
C ASP A 106 22.94 29.06 14.71
N ASP A 107 21.72 29.45 15.12
CA ASP A 107 21.43 29.93 16.47
C ASP A 107 21.60 28.85 17.55
N VAL A 108 21.30 27.58 17.23
CA VAL A 108 21.33 26.46 18.17
C VAL A 108 22.60 25.60 18.05
N GLY A 109 23.28 25.67 16.91
CA GLY A 109 24.41 24.81 16.58
C GLY A 109 24.03 23.35 16.37
N ARG A 110 25.00 22.51 15.99
CA ARG A 110 24.76 21.11 15.68
C ARG A 110 24.23 20.33 16.89
N ASP A 111 24.84 20.50 18.06
CA ASP A 111 24.46 19.73 19.26
C ASP A 111 23.04 20.09 19.71
N GLY A 112 22.70 21.38 19.79
CA GLY A 112 21.34 21.82 20.14
C GLY A 112 20.29 21.38 19.11
N PHE A 113 20.65 21.29 17.83
CA PHE A 113 19.77 20.73 16.81
C PHE A 113 19.54 19.22 17.00
N LEU A 114 20.58 18.45 17.31
CA LEU A 114 20.49 17.01 17.55
C LEU A 114 19.66 16.71 18.81
N GLU A 115 19.79 17.50 19.90
CA GLU A 115 18.91 17.37 21.07
C GLU A 115 17.43 17.49 20.68
N ARG A 116 17.07 18.52 19.89
CA ARG A 116 15.71 18.70 19.37
C ARG A 116 15.25 17.53 18.48
N ALA A 117 16.14 16.96 17.68
CA ALA A 117 15.84 15.82 16.81
C ALA A 117 15.56 14.54 17.65
N TRP A 118 16.28 14.31 18.74
CA TRP A 118 16.00 13.20 19.64
C TRP A 118 14.68 13.38 20.42
N GLU A 119 14.33 14.60 20.83
CA GLU A 119 13.03 14.90 21.42
C GLU A 119 11.90 14.68 20.42
N TRP A 120 12.10 15.10 19.16
CA TRP A 120 11.18 14.84 18.05
C TRP A 120 10.93 13.34 17.87
N LYS A 121 12.00 12.53 17.84
CA LYS A 121 11.91 11.07 17.77
C LYS A 121 11.09 10.49 18.92
N LYS A 122 11.29 10.96 20.14
CA LYS A 122 10.56 10.48 21.31
C LYS A 122 9.05 10.73 21.18
N VAL A 123 8.66 11.90 20.71
CA VAL A 123 7.24 12.28 20.56
C VAL A 123 6.58 11.52 19.39
N TYR A 124 7.14 11.64 18.19
CA TYR A 124 6.51 11.10 16.98
C TYR A 124 6.70 9.60 16.80
N GLY A 125 7.85 9.06 17.19
CA GLY A 125 8.07 7.59 17.21
C GLY A 125 7.12 6.91 18.18
N GLY A 126 6.97 7.43 19.41
CA GLY A 126 6.00 6.91 20.37
C GLY A 126 4.55 6.98 19.87
N ARG A 127 4.19 8.06 19.16
CA ARG A 127 2.85 8.19 18.56
C ARG A 127 2.58 7.14 17.46
N ILE A 128 3.56 6.88 16.60
CA ILE A 128 3.47 5.84 15.55
C ILE A 128 3.22 4.47 16.18
N VAL A 129 3.97 4.12 17.23
CA VAL A 129 3.79 2.85 17.95
C VAL A 129 2.38 2.74 18.53
N GLN A 130 1.84 3.80 19.14
CA GLN A 130 0.47 3.80 19.66
C GLN A 130 -0.57 3.63 18.52
N GLN A 131 -0.36 4.24 17.37
CA GLN A 131 -1.25 4.06 16.22
C GLN A 131 -1.25 2.62 15.70
N LEU A 132 -0.09 1.96 15.64
CA LEU A 132 0.04 0.55 15.28
C LEU A 132 -0.67 -0.36 16.29
N LYS A 133 -0.53 -0.08 17.59
CA LYS A 133 -1.24 -0.81 18.66
C LYS A 133 -2.75 -0.67 18.54
N LYS A 134 -3.25 0.52 18.23
CA LYS A 134 -4.69 0.76 18.00
C LYS A 134 -5.23 0.04 16.76
N LEU A 135 -4.42 -0.15 15.73
CA LEU A 135 -4.77 -0.96 14.55
C LEU A 135 -4.82 -2.48 14.88
N GLY A 136 -4.29 -2.89 16.01
CA GLY A 136 -4.22 -4.29 16.43
C GLY A 136 -2.98 -5.02 15.92
N SER A 137 -1.93 -4.31 15.56
CA SER A 137 -0.68 -4.90 15.04
C SER A 137 0.01 -5.77 16.08
N SER A 138 0.22 -7.06 15.79
CA SER A 138 0.81 -8.05 16.69
C SER A 138 2.33 -8.14 16.55
N CYS A 139 3.00 -6.98 16.57
CA CYS A 139 4.44 -6.85 16.52
C CYS A 139 5.10 -7.35 17.81
N ASP A 140 6.30 -7.89 17.70
CA ASP A 140 7.15 -8.21 18.86
C ASP A 140 7.80 -6.93 19.41
N TRP A 141 7.08 -6.24 20.29
CA TRP A 141 7.50 -4.95 20.85
C TRP A 141 8.76 -5.05 21.73
N ASP A 142 9.11 -6.23 22.22
CA ASP A 142 10.37 -6.45 22.93
C ASP A 142 11.59 -6.30 22.00
N ARG A 143 11.37 -6.41 20.67
CA ARG A 143 12.40 -6.25 19.62
C ARG A 143 12.22 -4.98 18.79
N GLU A 144 11.54 -3.94 19.32
CA GLU A 144 11.41 -2.66 18.64
C GLU A 144 12.78 -2.05 18.32
N ARG A 145 12.97 -1.59 17.08
CA ARG A 145 14.24 -1.01 16.61
C ARG A 145 14.04 0.40 16.03
N PHE A 146 15.14 1.10 15.97
CA PHE A 146 15.22 2.42 15.34
C PHE A 146 16.46 2.49 14.45
N THR A 147 16.35 3.03 13.24
CA THR A 147 17.47 3.03 12.27
C THR A 147 18.72 3.77 12.74
N LEU A 148 18.60 4.67 13.76
CA LEU A 148 19.73 5.33 14.42
C LEU A 148 20.05 4.77 15.81
N ASP A 149 19.52 3.60 16.21
CA ASP A 149 19.94 2.97 17.47
C ASP A 149 21.41 2.50 17.38
N GLU A 150 21.99 2.19 18.51
CA GLU A 150 23.41 1.83 18.61
C GLU A 150 23.77 0.63 17.73
N GLY A 151 22.95 -0.43 17.72
CA GLY A 151 23.20 -1.64 16.95
C GLY A 151 23.09 -1.40 15.43
N CYS A 152 22.05 -0.69 14.99
CA CYS A 152 21.90 -0.32 13.58
C CYS A 152 23.01 0.65 13.13
N SER A 153 23.45 1.57 14.00
CA SER A 153 24.55 2.48 13.70
C SER A 153 25.89 1.75 13.53
N LYS A 154 26.19 0.75 14.37
CA LYS A 154 27.37 -0.12 14.18
C LYS A 154 27.33 -0.85 12.85
N ALA A 155 26.17 -1.37 12.46
CA ALA A 155 25.99 -2.05 11.18
C ALA A 155 26.27 -1.10 10.01
N VAL A 156 25.72 0.13 10.03
CA VAL A 156 25.93 1.16 9.01
C VAL A 156 27.42 1.50 8.86
N GLN A 157 28.10 1.75 9.95
CA GLN A 157 29.52 2.07 9.97
C GLN A 157 30.37 0.91 9.43
N LYS A 158 30.07 -0.33 9.84
CA LYS A 158 30.74 -1.53 9.34
C LYS A 158 30.58 -1.68 7.83
N VAL A 159 29.36 -1.50 7.31
CA VAL A 159 29.07 -1.55 5.86
C VAL A 159 29.86 -0.50 5.10
N PHE A 160 29.90 0.74 5.59
CA PHE A 160 30.64 1.82 4.96
C PHE A 160 32.12 1.46 4.81
N ILE A 161 32.74 0.99 5.89
CA ILE A 161 34.16 0.62 5.91
C ILE A 161 34.44 -0.59 5.02
N ASP A 162 33.61 -1.62 5.05
CA ASP A 162 33.80 -2.81 4.21
C ASP A 162 33.73 -2.47 2.72
N LEU A 163 32.74 -1.67 2.32
CA LEU A 163 32.60 -1.23 0.93
C LEU A 163 33.75 -0.30 0.51
N TYR A 164 34.21 0.58 1.40
CA TYR A 164 35.37 1.43 1.14
C TYR A 164 36.64 0.61 0.92
N ASN A 165 36.91 -0.36 1.80
CA ASN A 165 38.07 -1.25 1.70
C ASN A 165 38.04 -2.14 0.45
N LYS A 166 36.86 -2.46 -0.07
CA LYS A 166 36.67 -3.16 -1.35
C LYS A 166 36.76 -2.21 -2.55
N GLY A 167 36.93 -0.91 -2.34
CA GLY A 167 36.97 0.09 -3.42
C GLY A 167 35.61 0.35 -4.06
N LEU A 168 34.50 -0.07 -3.40
CA LEU A 168 33.15 0.14 -3.87
C LEU A 168 32.56 1.48 -3.38
N ILE A 169 33.09 2.03 -2.28
CA ILE A 169 32.81 3.42 -1.87
C ILE A 169 34.00 4.29 -2.26
N TYR A 170 33.72 5.42 -2.89
CA TYR A 170 34.74 6.41 -3.28
C TYR A 170 34.22 7.84 -3.05
N HIS A 171 35.16 8.76 -2.84
CA HIS A 171 34.90 10.20 -2.77
C HIS A 171 35.37 10.86 -4.08
N GLY A 172 34.48 11.55 -4.78
CA GLY A 172 34.81 12.11 -6.08
C GLY A 172 33.83 13.14 -6.59
N GLU A 173 34.23 13.88 -7.60
CA GLU A 173 33.41 14.88 -8.24
C GLU A 173 32.54 14.25 -9.32
N ARG A 174 31.22 14.46 -9.22
CA ARG A 174 30.18 14.05 -10.15
C ARG A 174 29.07 15.08 -10.21
N ILE A 175 28.26 15.04 -11.27
CA ILE A 175 26.99 15.77 -11.27
C ILE A 175 26.02 15.05 -10.33
N ILE A 176 25.42 15.82 -9.46
CA ILE A 176 24.39 15.39 -8.52
C ILE A 176 23.13 16.26 -8.69
N ASN A 177 21.99 15.74 -8.27
CA ASN A 177 20.79 16.54 -8.12
C ASN A 177 20.88 17.31 -6.78
N TRP A 178 20.96 18.63 -6.84
CA TRP A 178 21.03 19.49 -5.67
C TRP A 178 19.69 20.19 -5.42
N CYS A 179 19.14 20.11 -4.22
CA CYS A 179 17.97 20.87 -3.83
C CYS A 179 18.38 22.20 -3.15
N PRO A 180 18.17 23.36 -3.79
CA PRO A 180 18.60 24.63 -3.22
C PRO A 180 17.80 25.08 -1.98
N ASN A 181 16.57 24.58 -1.83
CA ASN A 181 15.76 24.86 -0.63
C ASN A 181 16.16 23.97 0.55
N CYS A 182 16.36 22.67 0.32
CA CYS A 182 16.82 21.75 1.37
C CYS A 182 18.34 21.86 1.63
N LYS A 183 19.09 22.51 0.75
CA LYS A 183 20.55 22.69 0.76
C LYS A 183 21.30 21.36 0.91
N THR A 184 20.88 20.36 0.16
CA THR A 184 21.50 19.03 0.16
C THR A 184 21.33 18.33 -1.18
N SER A 185 22.21 17.37 -1.44
CA SER A 185 22.07 16.41 -2.55
C SER A 185 20.85 15.52 -2.34
N ILE A 186 20.19 15.16 -3.42
CA ILE A 186 19.12 14.16 -3.47
C ILE A 186 19.48 13.09 -4.49
N SER A 187 19.01 11.86 -4.30
CA SER A 187 19.20 10.78 -5.26
C SER A 187 18.33 10.97 -6.52
N ASP A 188 18.72 10.32 -7.63
CA ASP A 188 17.95 10.39 -8.90
C ASP A 188 16.49 9.98 -8.72
N ILE A 189 16.21 9.05 -7.80
CA ILE A 189 14.85 8.53 -7.53
C ILE A 189 14.02 9.54 -6.72
N GLU A 190 14.65 10.41 -5.93
CA GLU A 190 14.00 11.48 -5.16
C GLU A 190 13.73 12.74 -6.00
N CYS A 191 14.12 12.72 -7.28
CA CYS A 191 13.87 13.77 -8.26
C CYS A 191 12.63 13.39 -9.08
N GLU A 192 11.52 14.09 -8.85
CA GLU A 192 10.27 13.92 -9.61
C GLU A 192 10.26 14.86 -10.81
N TYR A 193 9.92 14.33 -12.00
CA TYR A 193 9.90 15.13 -13.22
C TYR A 193 8.49 15.60 -13.53
N GLU A 194 8.34 16.92 -13.73
CA GLU A 194 7.10 17.58 -14.09
C GLU A 194 7.24 18.31 -15.40
N GLU A 195 6.23 18.20 -16.30
CA GLU A 195 6.18 19.01 -17.51
C GLU A 195 5.88 20.46 -17.13
N GLN A 196 6.76 21.37 -17.52
CA GLN A 196 6.64 22.80 -17.27
C GLN A 196 6.71 23.60 -18.58
N ASP A 197 5.95 24.69 -18.64
CA ASP A 197 6.05 25.65 -19.72
C ASP A 197 7.33 26.49 -19.55
N GLY A 198 8.17 26.46 -20.56
CA GLY A 198 9.44 27.19 -20.62
C GLY A 198 9.67 27.81 -21.98
N PHE A 199 10.91 28.13 -22.27
CA PHE A 199 11.30 28.74 -23.53
C PHE A 199 12.65 28.19 -24.00
N PHE A 200 12.88 28.23 -25.31
CA PHE A 200 14.19 28.21 -25.91
C PHE A 200 14.62 29.66 -26.19
N TRP A 201 15.75 30.03 -25.61
CA TRP A 201 16.43 31.28 -25.91
C TRP A 201 17.53 31.02 -26.94
N HIS A 202 17.43 31.65 -28.11
CA HIS A 202 18.39 31.58 -29.20
C HIS A 202 19.36 32.75 -29.03
N ILE A 203 20.65 32.42 -28.86
CA ILE A 203 21.68 33.37 -28.48
C ILE A 203 22.86 33.25 -29.46
N ASN A 204 23.34 34.40 -30.00
CA ASN A 204 24.53 34.45 -30.83
C ASN A 204 25.82 34.54 -30.00
N TYR A 205 26.73 33.64 -30.23
CA TYR A 205 28.12 33.65 -29.71
C TYR A 205 29.05 34.15 -30.83
N PRO A 206 29.60 35.38 -30.73
CA PRO A 206 30.49 35.96 -31.75
C PRO A 206 31.78 35.15 -31.81
N LEU A 207 32.27 34.87 -33.04
CA LEU A 207 33.60 34.30 -33.26
C LEU A 207 34.65 35.35 -32.87
N SER A 208 35.69 34.92 -32.14
CA SER A 208 36.72 35.82 -31.65
C SER A 208 37.55 36.46 -32.76
N ASP A 209 37.63 35.79 -33.93
CA ASP A 209 38.34 36.30 -35.12
C ASP A 209 37.50 37.33 -35.91
N GLY A 210 36.25 37.61 -35.48
CA GLY A 210 35.36 38.53 -36.15
C GLY A 210 34.71 38.02 -37.42
N SER A 211 34.84 36.70 -37.75
CA SER A 211 34.35 36.11 -39.00
C SER A 211 32.85 35.80 -39.00
N GLY A 212 32.14 36.07 -37.84
CA GLY A 212 30.72 35.85 -37.74
C GLY A 212 30.29 35.51 -36.31
N SER A 213 29.18 34.81 -36.19
CA SER A 213 28.64 34.34 -34.92
C SER A 213 28.04 32.92 -35.06
N VAL A 214 27.94 32.22 -33.97
CA VAL A 214 27.31 30.88 -33.89
C VAL A 214 26.08 30.97 -33.03
N GLU A 215 24.91 30.58 -33.56
CA GLU A 215 23.65 30.57 -32.82
C GLU A 215 23.52 29.31 -32.00
N ILE A 216 23.26 29.44 -30.71
CA ILE A 216 22.89 28.34 -29.79
C ILE A 216 21.46 28.51 -29.31
N ALA A 217 20.80 27.42 -28.97
CA ALA A 217 19.50 27.44 -28.29
C ALA A 217 19.61 26.76 -26.92
N THR A 218 19.12 27.41 -25.88
CA THR A 218 19.16 26.90 -24.50
C THR A 218 17.86 27.15 -23.76
N THR A 219 17.50 26.22 -22.88
CA THR A 219 16.40 26.39 -21.91
C THR A 219 16.89 27.04 -20.61
N ARG A 220 18.21 27.23 -20.45
CA ARG A 220 18.84 27.68 -19.20
C ARG A 220 19.87 28.80 -19.43
N PRO A 221 19.47 29.98 -19.87
CA PRO A 221 20.41 31.09 -20.14
C PRO A 221 21.16 31.53 -18.88
N GLU A 222 20.61 31.32 -17.66
CA GLU A 222 21.29 31.62 -16.39
C GLU A 222 22.60 30.88 -16.19
N THR A 223 22.78 29.69 -16.83
CA THR A 223 24.02 28.90 -16.70
C THR A 223 25.15 29.33 -17.66
N LEU A 224 24.89 30.33 -18.52
CA LEU A 224 25.82 30.82 -19.52
C LEU A 224 27.18 31.17 -18.91
N LEU A 225 27.21 31.79 -17.73
CA LEU A 225 28.44 32.17 -17.06
C LEU A 225 29.36 30.97 -16.72
N GLY A 226 28.84 29.76 -16.68
CA GLY A 226 29.56 28.53 -16.43
C GLY A 226 30.04 27.81 -17.73
N ASP A 227 29.73 28.35 -18.92
CA ASP A 227 30.10 27.68 -20.18
C ASP A 227 31.59 27.57 -20.34
N SER A 228 32.05 26.38 -20.79
CA SER A 228 33.46 26.06 -21.00
C SER A 228 33.80 25.79 -22.48
N ALA A 229 32.76 25.50 -23.29
CA ALA A 229 32.89 25.30 -24.75
C ALA A 229 31.51 25.46 -25.41
N ILE A 230 31.49 25.54 -26.75
CA ILE A 230 30.33 25.15 -27.55
C ILE A 230 30.72 23.89 -28.35
N ALA A 231 29.76 22.95 -28.53
CA ALA A 231 29.97 21.71 -29.25
C ALA A 231 29.12 21.64 -30.50
N VAL A 232 29.66 21.03 -31.54
CA VAL A 232 29.00 20.72 -32.81
C VAL A 232 29.23 19.25 -33.14
N ASN A 233 28.37 18.66 -33.95
CA ASN A 233 28.59 17.29 -34.41
C ASN A 233 29.74 17.26 -35.44
N PRO A 234 30.72 16.33 -35.38
CA PRO A 234 31.81 16.25 -36.31
C PRO A 234 31.38 16.04 -37.77
N ASP A 235 30.21 15.45 -37.99
CA ASP A 235 29.66 15.19 -39.32
C ASP A 235 28.79 16.34 -39.86
N ASP A 236 28.53 17.38 -39.06
CA ASP A 236 27.73 18.51 -39.51
C ASP A 236 28.52 19.50 -40.38
N GLU A 237 28.27 19.42 -41.69
CA GLU A 237 28.94 20.27 -42.70
C GLU A 237 28.76 21.78 -42.45
N ARG A 238 27.71 22.19 -41.79
CA ARG A 238 27.43 23.62 -41.49
C ARG A 238 28.50 24.23 -40.58
N TYR A 239 29.12 23.41 -39.72
CA TYR A 239 29.98 23.90 -38.65
C TYR A 239 31.41 23.39 -38.68
N LYS A 240 31.75 22.51 -39.62
CA LYS A 240 33.14 21.97 -39.77
C LYS A 240 34.22 23.05 -39.82
N SER A 241 33.94 24.17 -40.46
CA SER A 241 34.93 25.29 -40.64
C SER A 241 35.20 26.09 -39.36
N ILE A 242 34.38 25.95 -38.33
CA ILE A 242 34.53 26.66 -37.08
C ILE A 242 35.10 25.80 -35.95
N VAL A 243 35.19 24.49 -36.11
CA VAL A 243 35.80 23.59 -35.13
C VAL A 243 37.24 24.01 -34.86
N GLY A 244 37.61 24.15 -33.58
CA GLY A 244 38.93 24.61 -33.14
C GLY A 244 39.07 26.15 -33.08
N LYS A 245 38.06 26.92 -33.55
CA LYS A 245 38.04 28.39 -33.31
C LYS A 245 37.58 28.72 -31.90
N MET A 246 37.76 29.97 -31.51
CA MET A 246 37.26 30.52 -30.25
C MET A 246 36.01 31.38 -30.49
N VAL A 247 35.09 31.35 -29.53
CA VAL A 247 33.95 32.27 -29.48
C VAL A 247 34.06 33.13 -28.23
N LYS A 248 33.58 34.37 -28.32
CA LYS A 248 33.42 35.26 -27.15
C LYS A 248 32.18 34.80 -26.40
N LEU A 249 32.36 34.48 -25.11
CA LEU A 249 31.23 34.13 -24.25
C LEU A 249 30.41 35.37 -23.96
N PRO A 250 29.13 35.46 -24.36
CA PRO A 250 28.30 36.62 -24.12
C PRO A 250 28.27 37.03 -22.63
N LEU A 251 28.12 38.34 -22.37
CA LEU A 251 28.05 38.91 -21.03
C LEU A 251 29.35 38.78 -20.18
N THR A 252 30.44 38.31 -20.77
CA THR A 252 31.72 38.11 -20.09
C THR A 252 32.88 38.56 -21.00
N ASP A 253 34.12 38.62 -20.44
CA ASP A 253 35.37 38.85 -21.18
C ASP A 253 36.08 37.55 -21.55
N ARG A 254 35.42 36.37 -21.34
CA ARG A 254 36.02 35.05 -21.63
C ARG A 254 35.84 34.61 -23.08
N GLU A 255 36.81 33.88 -23.58
CA GLU A 255 36.73 33.18 -24.84
C GLU A 255 36.71 31.65 -24.56
N ILE A 256 35.85 30.90 -25.27
CA ILE A 256 35.70 29.48 -25.14
C ILE A 256 35.82 28.78 -26.49
N PRO A 257 36.35 27.53 -26.54
CA PRO A 257 36.58 26.82 -27.81
C PRO A 257 35.27 26.28 -28.41
N VAL A 258 35.31 26.13 -29.75
CA VAL A 258 34.34 25.29 -30.48
C VAL A 258 34.91 23.87 -30.59
N ILE A 259 34.29 22.89 -30.01
CA ILE A 259 34.70 21.49 -30.02
C ILE A 259 33.78 20.64 -30.93
N ALA A 260 34.28 19.49 -31.36
CA ALA A 260 33.45 18.51 -32.09
C ALA A 260 33.20 17.28 -31.19
N ASP A 261 31.88 16.94 -31.01
CA ASP A 261 31.50 15.78 -30.21
C ASP A 261 30.26 15.12 -30.81
N GLU A 262 30.24 13.79 -30.93
CA GLU A 262 29.11 12.99 -31.47
C GLU A 262 27.83 13.08 -30.62
N TYR A 263 27.94 13.58 -29.39
CA TYR A 263 26.79 13.84 -28.51
C TYR A 263 25.80 14.81 -29.12
N VAL A 264 26.25 15.74 -29.97
CA VAL A 264 25.38 16.80 -30.53
C VAL A 264 24.49 16.23 -31.63
N ASP A 265 23.16 16.36 -31.42
CA ASP A 265 22.17 16.02 -32.45
C ASP A 265 22.10 17.15 -33.50
N MET A 266 22.37 16.84 -34.74
CA MET A 266 22.40 17.79 -35.87
C MET A 266 21.01 18.36 -36.20
N GLU A 267 19.95 17.63 -35.88
CA GLU A 267 18.56 17.99 -36.21
C GLU A 267 17.85 18.70 -35.06
N PHE A 268 18.41 18.66 -33.85
CA PHE A 268 17.81 19.30 -32.69
C PHE A 268 18.27 20.74 -32.47
N GLY A 269 17.32 21.66 -32.36
CA GLY A 269 17.60 23.08 -32.17
C GLY A 269 18.40 23.69 -33.31
N THR A 270 19.56 24.26 -33.00
CA THR A 270 20.50 24.84 -34.02
C THR A 270 21.54 23.82 -34.53
N GLY A 271 21.63 22.63 -33.90
CA GLY A 271 22.77 21.71 -34.11
C GLY A 271 24.05 22.13 -33.39
N VAL A 272 23.97 23.12 -32.50
CA VAL A 272 25.05 23.61 -31.65
C VAL A 272 24.61 23.64 -30.21
N VAL A 273 25.42 23.09 -29.31
CA VAL A 273 25.12 23.01 -27.88
C VAL A 273 26.19 23.74 -27.09
N LYS A 274 25.77 24.58 -26.15
CA LYS A 274 26.68 25.14 -25.13
C LYS A 274 27.06 24.03 -24.14
N ILE A 275 28.30 23.97 -23.70
CA ILE A 275 28.78 22.97 -22.77
C ILE A 275 29.08 23.63 -21.41
N THR A 276 28.29 23.27 -20.41
CA THR A 276 28.39 23.76 -19.03
C THR A 276 28.64 22.60 -18.06
N PRO A 277 29.87 22.08 -17.95
CA PRO A 277 30.16 20.83 -17.22
C PRO A 277 29.73 20.82 -15.75
N ALA A 278 29.64 21.99 -15.13
CA ALA A 278 29.23 22.10 -13.72
C ALA A 278 27.70 21.96 -13.48
N HIS A 279 26.87 22.11 -14.52
CA HIS A 279 25.41 22.27 -14.36
C HIS A 279 24.54 21.43 -15.31
N ASP A 280 25.14 20.47 -16.03
CA ASP A 280 24.42 19.51 -16.86
C ASP A 280 25.16 18.16 -16.87
N PRO A 281 24.43 17.02 -16.68
CA PRO A 281 25.05 15.69 -16.65
C PRO A 281 25.72 15.29 -17.96
N ASN A 282 25.16 15.63 -19.12
CA ASN A 282 25.71 15.31 -20.41
C ASN A 282 26.92 16.18 -20.72
N ASP A 283 26.84 17.47 -20.42
CA ASP A 283 27.94 18.44 -20.56
C ASP A 283 29.13 18.07 -19.67
N PHE A 284 28.87 17.47 -18.48
CA PHE A 284 29.94 16.97 -17.61
C PHE A 284 30.73 15.83 -18.27
N GLU A 285 30.08 14.90 -18.94
CA GLU A 285 30.75 13.79 -19.65
C GLU A 285 31.46 14.31 -20.89
N VAL A 286 30.88 15.27 -21.65
CA VAL A 286 31.57 15.96 -22.74
C VAL A 286 32.81 16.68 -22.20
N GLY A 287 32.69 17.40 -21.10
CA GLY A 287 33.75 18.11 -20.42
C GLY A 287 34.93 17.20 -20.06
N LYS A 288 34.65 16.00 -19.55
CA LYS A 288 35.69 14.97 -19.28
C LYS A 288 36.41 14.51 -20.53
N ARG A 289 35.65 14.18 -21.60
CA ARG A 289 36.27 13.70 -22.88
C ARG A 289 37.19 14.73 -23.49
N HIS A 290 36.81 16.00 -23.36
CA HIS A 290 37.56 17.12 -23.95
C HIS A 290 38.46 17.86 -22.92
N ASN A 291 38.55 17.37 -21.67
CA ASN A 291 39.34 17.98 -20.60
C ASN A 291 39.02 19.48 -20.39
N LEU A 292 37.71 19.82 -20.41
CA LEU A 292 37.23 21.19 -20.22
C LEU A 292 37.20 21.56 -18.72
N PRO A 293 37.37 22.84 -18.39
CA PRO A 293 37.28 23.28 -17.01
C PRO A 293 35.83 23.18 -16.49
N ILE A 294 35.68 22.73 -15.25
CA ILE A 294 34.42 22.72 -14.52
C ILE A 294 34.28 24.07 -13.78
N ILE A 295 33.33 24.88 -14.21
CA ILE A 295 33.17 26.24 -13.70
C ILE A 295 31.87 26.31 -12.87
N HIS A 296 32.01 26.31 -11.54
CA HIS A 296 30.89 26.52 -10.62
C HIS A 296 30.44 27.98 -10.64
N MET A 297 29.13 28.22 -10.75
CA MET A 297 28.57 29.56 -10.83
C MET A 297 27.40 29.83 -9.88
N MET A 298 26.92 28.81 -9.16
CA MET A 298 25.81 28.94 -8.20
C MET A 298 26.22 28.53 -6.79
N ASN A 299 25.75 29.27 -5.81
CA ASN A 299 25.83 28.93 -4.39
C ASN A 299 24.85 27.77 -4.02
N ASP A 300 24.88 27.35 -2.77
CA ASP A 300 24.02 26.23 -2.29
C ASP A 300 22.52 26.54 -2.32
N ASP A 301 22.15 27.82 -2.29
CA ASP A 301 20.75 28.29 -2.44
C ASP A 301 20.39 28.68 -3.88
N ALA A 302 21.22 28.31 -4.84
CA ALA A 302 21.11 28.63 -6.26
C ALA A 302 21.13 30.14 -6.58
N THR A 303 21.71 30.96 -5.72
CA THR A 303 22.09 32.34 -6.05
C THR A 303 23.40 32.33 -6.87
N ILE A 304 23.60 33.31 -7.76
CA ILE A 304 24.82 33.42 -8.54
C ILE A 304 26.00 33.75 -7.66
N MET A 305 27.13 33.04 -7.81
CA MET A 305 28.35 33.19 -7.00
C MET A 305 29.05 34.54 -7.25
N ASP A 306 29.63 35.10 -6.19
CA ASP A 306 30.57 36.20 -6.28
C ASP A 306 31.79 35.79 -7.14
N GLY A 307 32.44 36.74 -7.78
CA GLY A 307 33.64 36.50 -8.56
C GLY A 307 33.42 36.07 -9.99
N ILE A 308 32.37 35.24 -10.28
CA ILE A 308 32.00 34.85 -11.65
C ILE A 308 30.72 35.57 -12.12
N GLY A 309 29.85 35.90 -11.20
CA GLY A 309 28.55 36.53 -11.47
C GLY A 309 28.60 37.96 -11.94
N GLY A 310 29.69 38.71 -11.66
CA GLY A 310 29.76 40.15 -11.96
C GLY A 310 28.57 40.90 -11.39
N LYS A 311 27.81 41.60 -12.23
CA LYS A 311 26.58 42.32 -11.80
C LYS A 311 25.41 41.43 -11.41
N TYR A 312 25.44 40.15 -11.71
CA TYR A 312 24.39 39.18 -11.37
C TYR A 312 24.68 38.46 -10.05
N ALA A 313 25.85 38.70 -9.42
CA ALA A 313 26.23 38.10 -8.16
C ALA A 313 25.16 38.31 -7.06
N GLY A 314 24.83 37.26 -6.32
CA GLY A 314 23.82 37.26 -5.27
C GLY A 314 22.36 37.24 -5.74
N MET A 315 22.08 37.33 -7.05
CA MET A 315 20.72 37.16 -7.57
C MET A 315 20.31 35.71 -7.54
N ASP A 316 19.02 35.45 -7.26
CA ASP A 316 18.41 34.14 -7.50
C ASP A 316 18.55 33.74 -8.97
N ARG A 317 18.72 32.44 -9.27
CA ARG A 317 18.91 31.92 -10.63
C ARG A 317 17.87 32.38 -11.64
N TYR A 318 16.61 32.56 -11.26
CA TYR A 318 15.54 33.02 -12.15
C TYR A 318 15.55 34.54 -12.32
N GLU A 319 15.88 35.28 -11.30
CA GLU A 319 16.13 36.74 -11.40
C GLU A 319 17.35 37.02 -12.30
N ALA A 320 18.43 36.28 -12.11
CA ALA A 320 19.60 36.32 -12.96
C ALA A 320 19.27 35.96 -14.42
N ARG A 321 18.49 34.92 -14.66
CA ARG A 321 17.99 34.53 -15.98
C ARG A 321 17.32 35.71 -16.69
N ASN A 322 16.36 36.37 -16.02
CA ASN A 322 15.64 37.51 -16.59
C ASN A 322 16.56 38.70 -16.88
N ALA A 323 17.48 38.98 -15.96
CA ALA A 323 18.46 40.06 -16.15
C ALA A 323 19.44 39.78 -17.30
N MET A 324 19.97 38.56 -17.39
CA MET A 324 20.87 38.14 -18.49
C MET A 324 20.18 38.18 -19.85
N VAL A 325 18.91 37.71 -19.95
CA VAL A 325 18.15 37.78 -21.19
C VAL A 325 17.94 39.22 -21.65
N ALA A 326 17.60 40.14 -20.72
CA ALA A 326 17.47 41.57 -21.06
C ALA A 326 18.79 42.19 -21.55
N ASP A 327 19.91 41.84 -20.95
CA ASP A 327 21.23 42.28 -21.38
C ASP A 327 21.69 41.73 -22.73
N LEU A 328 21.35 40.47 -23.01
CA LEU A 328 21.59 39.85 -24.32
C LEU A 328 20.77 40.54 -25.41
N GLU A 329 19.52 40.89 -25.12
CA GLU A 329 18.67 41.67 -26.04
C GLU A 329 19.25 43.06 -26.28
N ALA A 330 19.67 43.77 -25.20
CA ALA A 330 20.27 45.10 -25.31
C ALA A 330 21.58 45.11 -26.10
N GLN A 331 22.34 43.98 -26.07
CA GLN A 331 23.58 43.81 -26.86
C GLN A 331 23.31 43.29 -28.30
N GLY A 332 22.06 43.01 -28.64
CA GLY A 332 21.68 42.46 -29.94
C GLY A 332 22.16 40.97 -30.17
N LEU A 333 22.43 40.28 -29.06
CA LEU A 333 22.87 38.87 -29.08
C LEU A 333 21.72 37.89 -28.93
N LEU A 334 20.55 38.31 -28.45
CA LEU A 334 19.34 37.52 -28.42
C LEU A 334 18.67 37.52 -29.81
N VAL A 335 18.57 36.35 -30.43
CA VAL A 335 18.02 36.16 -31.79
C VAL A 335 16.49 36.08 -31.75
N LYS A 336 15.99 35.16 -30.93
CA LYS A 336 14.54 34.90 -30.72
C LYS A 336 14.31 34.14 -29.42
N VAL A 337 13.05 34.11 -28.99
CA VAL A 337 12.56 33.34 -27.87
C VAL A 337 11.37 32.48 -28.34
N GLU A 338 11.47 31.15 -28.20
CA GLU A 338 10.41 30.21 -28.62
C GLU A 338 9.83 29.51 -27.41
N PRO A 339 8.48 29.44 -27.29
CA PRO A 339 7.85 28.61 -26.26
C PRO A 339 8.27 27.15 -26.37
N HIS A 340 8.64 26.53 -25.27
CA HIS A 340 9.08 25.13 -25.23
C HIS A 340 8.61 24.47 -23.94
N LYS A 341 7.97 23.31 -24.08
CA LYS A 341 7.62 22.48 -22.93
C LYS A 341 8.70 21.45 -22.68
N HIS A 342 9.13 21.34 -21.46
CA HIS A 342 10.15 20.36 -21.08
C HIS A 342 9.93 19.80 -19.67
N ASN A 343 10.48 18.62 -19.43
CA ASN A 343 10.42 17.98 -18.13
C ASN A 343 11.48 18.59 -17.19
N VAL A 344 11.05 19.10 -16.05
CA VAL A 344 11.90 19.73 -15.04
C VAL A 344 11.92 18.82 -13.80
N GLY A 345 13.11 18.49 -13.29
CA GLY A 345 13.27 17.73 -12.06
C GLY A 345 12.95 18.58 -10.85
N CYS A 346 12.08 18.07 -9.97
CA CYS A 346 11.67 18.71 -8.71
C CYS A 346 12.03 17.83 -7.53
N CYS A 347 12.39 18.45 -6.41
CA CYS A 347 12.66 17.71 -5.17
C CYS A 347 11.36 17.11 -4.61
N GLN A 348 11.30 15.79 -4.47
CA GLN A 348 10.14 15.08 -3.92
C GLN A 348 9.69 15.58 -2.54
N ARG A 349 10.60 16.19 -1.77
CA ARG A 349 10.33 16.65 -0.40
C ARG A 349 9.71 18.05 -0.29
N CYS A 350 10.16 18.98 -1.14
CA CYS A 350 9.75 20.38 -1.04
C CYS A 350 9.17 20.95 -2.35
N GLY A 351 9.14 20.20 -3.45
CA GLY A 351 8.64 20.62 -4.76
C GLY A 351 9.53 21.64 -5.49
N THR A 352 10.68 22.04 -4.89
CA THR A 352 11.59 23.00 -5.52
C THR A 352 12.31 22.35 -6.70
N THR A 353 12.43 23.08 -7.82
CA THR A 353 13.24 22.65 -8.98
C THR A 353 14.69 22.40 -8.56
N VAL A 354 15.17 21.18 -8.84
CA VAL A 354 16.53 20.78 -8.51
C VAL A 354 17.55 21.43 -9.46
N GLU A 355 18.76 21.57 -8.97
CA GLU A 355 19.90 22.09 -9.75
C GLU A 355 20.90 20.96 -10.00
N PRO A 356 21.08 20.48 -11.24
CA PRO A 356 22.23 19.64 -11.56
C PRO A 356 23.53 20.40 -11.26
N ARG A 357 24.39 19.80 -10.43
CA ARG A 357 25.59 20.49 -9.94
C ARG A 357 26.76 19.51 -9.81
N ALA A 358 27.91 19.85 -10.35
CA ALA A 358 29.15 19.15 -10.06
C ALA A 358 29.52 19.36 -8.59
N SER A 359 29.81 18.28 -7.86
CA SER A 359 30.16 18.34 -6.45
C SER A 359 30.98 17.14 -6.02
N TYR A 360 31.90 17.36 -5.08
CA TYR A 360 32.61 16.27 -4.40
C TYR A 360 31.69 15.63 -3.37
N GLN A 361 31.38 14.34 -3.59
CA GLN A 361 30.45 13.59 -2.76
C GLN A 361 30.98 12.17 -2.57
N TRP A 362 30.39 11.45 -1.62
CA TRP A 362 30.61 10.02 -1.43
C TRP A 362 29.63 9.22 -2.29
N PHE A 363 30.15 8.24 -3.00
CA PHE A 363 29.39 7.37 -3.92
C PHE A 363 29.63 5.91 -3.64
N VAL A 364 28.59 5.09 -3.88
CA VAL A 364 28.70 3.63 -4.01
C VAL A 364 28.71 3.26 -5.48
N SER A 365 29.73 2.50 -5.91
CA SER A 365 29.80 1.92 -7.25
C SER A 365 28.84 0.74 -7.35
N MET A 366 27.77 0.90 -8.13
CA MET A 366 26.63 -0.01 -8.11
C MET A 366 26.77 -1.24 -9.01
N LYS A 367 27.56 -1.18 -10.07
CA LYS A 367 27.62 -2.22 -11.11
C LYS A 367 27.90 -3.63 -10.56
N GLN A 368 28.83 -3.75 -9.61
CA GLN A 368 29.21 -5.05 -9.02
C GLN A 368 28.13 -5.55 -8.04
N LEU A 369 27.47 -4.65 -7.33
CA LEU A 369 26.39 -4.97 -6.38
C LEU A 369 25.09 -5.35 -7.08
N ALA A 370 24.84 -4.79 -8.26
CA ALA A 370 23.61 -5.00 -9.03
C ALA A 370 23.53 -6.41 -9.63
N GLN A 371 24.63 -6.97 -10.12
CA GLN A 371 24.59 -8.23 -10.87
C GLN A 371 24.05 -9.40 -10.02
N PRO A 372 24.55 -9.69 -8.80
CA PRO A 372 23.98 -10.74 -7.96
C PRO A 372 22.50 -10.51 -7.62
N ALA A 373 22.11 -9.23 -7.46
CA ALA A 373 20.72 -8.85 -7.17
C ALA A 373 19.77 -9.06 -8.36
N ILE A 374 20.28 -8.93 -9.59
CA ILE A 374 19.57 -9.31 -10.82
C ILE A 374 19.41 -10.82 -10.91
N ASP A 375 20.50 -11.55 -10.67
CA ASP A 375 20.57 -13.01 -10.85
C ASP A 375 19.64 -13.74 -9.88
N VAL A 376 19.54 -13.33 -8.62
CA VAL A 376 18.67 -13.96 -7.61
C VAL A 376 17.17 -13.83 -7.93
N VAL A 377 16.77 -12.78 -8.64
CA VAL A 377 15.38 -12.60 -9.11
C VAL A 377 15.17 -13.40 -10.41
N LYS A 378 16.09 -13.33 -11.38
CA LYS A 378 16.00 -14.10 -12.63
C LYS A 378 16.00 -15.61 -12.42
N SER A 379 16.66 -16.11 -11.37
CA SER A 379 16.65 -17.54 -11.00
C SER A 379 15.35 -17.97 -10.31
N GLY A 380 14.50 -17.04 -9.86
CA GLY A 380 13.30 -17.33 -9.11
C GLY A 380 13.54 -17.68 -7.63
N GLU A 381 14.77 -17.55 -7.14
CA GLU A 381 15.06 -17.73 -5.73
C GLU A 381 14.43 -16.64 -4.86
N LEU A 382 14.31 -15.44 -5.38
CA LEU A 382 13.56 -14.32 -4.81
C LEU A 382 12.42 -13.98 -5.79
N ARG A 383 11.18 -13.95 -5.28
CA ARG A 383 9.98 -13.80 -6.12
C ARG A 383 9.20 -12.55 -5.74
N TYR A 384 8.71 -11.83 -6.74
CA TYR A 384 7.73 -10.77 -6.56
C TYR A 384 6.30 -11.30 -6.72
N ILE A 385 5.42 -10.89 -5.85
CA ILE A 385 4.00 -11.25 -5.87
C ILE A 385 3.18 -9.96 -5.91
N PRO A 386 2.49 -9.68 -7.03
CA PRO A 386 2.47 -10.45 -8.28
C PRO A 386 3.74 -10.27 -9.13
N GLN A 387 4.03 -11.28 -9.93
CA GLN A 387 5.26 -11.38 -10.74
C GLN A 387 5.50 -10.18 -11.68
N ARG A 388 4.45 -9.49 -12.12
CA ARG A 388 4.58 -8.33 -13.03
C ARG A 388 5.56 -7.24 -12.55
N PHE A 389 5.82 -7.15 -11.25
CA PHE A 389 6.75 -6.15 -10.69
C PHE A 389 8.23 -6.52 -10.86
N GLU A 390 8.55 -7.76 -11.22
CA GLU A 390 9.92 -8.17 -11.55
C GLU A 390 10.49 -7.36 -12.71
N ASN A 391 9.68 -7.09 -13.74
CA ASN A 391 10.14 -6.35 -14.91
C ASN A 391 10.59 -4.92 -14.56
N GLY A 392 9.83 -4.22 -13.71
CA GLY A 392 10.19 -2.89 -13.24
C GLY A 392 11.46 -2.88 -12.39
N TYR A 393 11.58 -3.87 -11.49
CA TYR A 393 12.78 -4.06 -10.68
C TYR A 393 14.02 -4.33 -11.55
N LEU A 394 13.93 -5.29 -12.48
CA LEU A 394 15.05 -5.66 -13.37
C LEU A 394 15.48 -4.49 -14.27
N TYR A 395 14.51 -3.76 -14.86
CA TYR A 395 14.82 -2.58 -15.65
C TYR A 395 15.60 -1.53 -14.85
N TRP A 396 15.19 -1.27 -13.59
CA TRP A 396 15.87 -0.33 -12.73
C TRP A 396 17.29 -0.82 -12.37
N MET A 397 17.45 -2.09 -12.01
CA MET A 397 18.75 -2.67 -11.63
C MET A 397 19.74 -2.75 -12.81
N GLU A 398 19.25 -3.05 -14.01
CA GLU A 398 20.09 -3.11 -15.23
C GLU A 398 20.59 -1.72 -15.66
N ASN A 399 19.86 -0.65 -15.30
CA ASN A 399 20.20 0.74 -15.63
C ASN A 399 20.70 1.54 -14.42
N ILE A 400 21.04 0.88 -13.31
CA ILE A 400 21.44 1.56 -12.08
C ILE A 400 22.74 2.33 -12.25
N ARG A 401 22.75 3.57 -11.75
CA ARG A 401 23.94 4.44 -11.70
C ARG A 401 24.59 4.38 -10.33
N ASP A 402 25.83 4.90 -10.23
CA ASP A 402 26.50 5.05 -8.94
C ASP A 402 25.65 5.91 -7.99
N TRP A 403 25.50 5.43 -6.77
CA TRP A 403 24.60 6.03 -5.78
C TRP A 403 25.33 7.06 -4.92
N CYS A 404 24.92 8.33 -4.99
CA CYS A 404 25.39 9.37 -4.08
C CYS A 404 24.82 9.14 -2.68
N ILE A 405 25.68 8.90 -1.70
CA ILE A 405 25.27 8.54 -0.33
C ILE A 405 25.49 9.65 0.71
N SER A 406 26.18 10.73 0.38
CA SER A 406 26.38 11.86 1.30
C SER A 406 25.24 12.86 1.24
N ARG A 407 24.86 13.39 2.40
CA ARG A 407 23.83 14.43 2.58
C ARG A 407 24.35 15.52 3.51
N GLN A 408 24.14 16.77 3.17
CA GLN A 408 24.57 17.97 3.92
C GLN A 408 23.56 18.26 5.05
N LEU A 409 23.35 17.26 5.90
CA LEU A 409 22.38 17.27 7.00
C LEU A 409 23.10 17.03 8.34
N TRP A 410 22.43 17.41 9.42
CA TRP A 410 22.93 17.11 10.77
C TRP A 410 22.27 15.86 11.37
N TRP A 411 21.03 15.58 10.96
CA TRP A 411 20.26 14.42 11.42
C TRP A 411 20.48 13.19 10.54
N GLY A 412 21.21 12.20 11.05
CA GLY A 412 21.52 10.94 10.36
C GLY A 412 22.83 10.33 10.83
N HIS A 413 23.24 9.24 10.15
CA HIS A 413 24.52 8.59 10.39
C HIS A 413 25.65 9.43 9.82
N ARG A 414 26.47 10.02 10.70
CA ARG A 414 27.60 10.83 10.26
C ARG A 414 28.64 9.96 9.54
N ILE A 415 29.16 10.44 8.42
CA ILE A 415 30.16 9.74 7.62
C ILE A 415 31.43 9.51 8.45
N PRO A 416 31.97 8.25 8.53
CA PRO A 416 33.12 7.89 9.36
C PRO A 416 34.47 8.21 8.67
N ALA A 417 34.53 9.34 7.97
CA ALA A 417 35.73 9.84 7.28
C ALA A 417 36.32 11.02 8.04
N TYR A 418 37.65 11.03 8.20
CA TYR A 418 38.36 12.06 8.92
C TYR A 418 39.42 12.65 8.00
N TYR A 419 39.49 13.97 7.91
CA TYR A 419 40.39 14.73 7.01
C TYR A 419 41.47 15.41 7.81
N CYS A 420 42.71 15.18 7.40
CA CYS A 420 43.86 15.90 7.95
C CYS A 420 43.76 17.40 7.70
N GLN A 421 43.87 18.22 8.73
CA GLN A 421 43.80 19.68 8.62
C GLN A 421 45.07 20.32 8.03
N ASN A 422 46.16 19.54 7.90
CA ASN A 422 47.31 19.94 7.13
C ASN A 422 47.07 19.69 5.63
N LYS A 423 46.89 20.77 4.87
CA LYS A 423 46.60 20.71 3.42
C LYS A 423 47.70 20.05 2.60
N GLU A 424 48.97 20.14 3.05
CA GLU A 424 50.09 19.49 2.38
C GLU A 424 50.08 17.97 2.56
N CYS A 425 49.53 17.46 3.66
CA CYS A 425 49.39 16.05 3.96
C CYS A 425 48.22 15.39 3.19
N GLY A 426 47.06 16.05 3.14
CA GLY A 426 45.88 15.60 2.40
C GLY A 426 45.38 14.20 2.77
N HIS A 427 45.80 13.67 3.94
CA HIS A 427 45.41 12.31 4.37
C HIS A 427 43.95 12.25 4.82
N THR A 428 43.25 11.22 4.31
CA THR A 428 41.90 10.84 4.78
C THR A 428 41.98 9.49 5.49
N GLU A 429 41.41 9.41 6.68
CA GLU A 429 41.30 8.17 7.47
C GLU A 429 39.82 7.76 7.60
N ILE A 430 39.54 6.48 7.38
CA ILE A 430 38.19 5.92 7.55
C ILE A 430 38.24 4.99 8.78
N THR A 431 37.52 5.35 9.82
CA THR A 431 37.61 4.60 11.11
C THR A 431 36.30 4.69 11.90
N LEU A 432 36.05 3.64 12.72
CA LEU A 432 34.93 3.55 13.66
C LEU A 432 35.19 4.31 14.97
N ASP A 433 36.42 4.25 15.43
CA ASP A 433 36.77 4.68 16.81
C ASP A 433 37.01 6.19 16.92
N GLY A 434 36.88 6.90 15.81
CA GLY A 434 37.25 8.30 15.74
C GLY A 434 38.78 8.50 15.81
N ILE A 435 39.26 9.62 15.31
CA ILE A 435 40.70 9.96 15.37
C ILE A 435 40.87 11.48 15.42
N ASP A 436 41.60 11.96 16.44
CA ASP A 436 41.87 13.37 16.61
C ASP A 436 43.17 13.84 15.96
N THR A 437 44.07 12.92 15.69
CA THR A 437 45.43 13.21 15.23
C THR A 437 45.80 12.36 13.99
N CYS A 438 46.28 13.03 12.96
CA CYS A 438 46.65 12.37 11.69
C CYS A 438 47.81 11.39 11.90
N PRO A 439 47.63 10.10 11.51
CA PRO A 439 48.67 9.09 11.67
C PRO A 439 49.92 9.32 10.78
N LYS A 440 49.82 10.16 9.74
CA LYS A 440 50.91 10.47 8.83
C LYS A 440 51.72 11.69 9.24
N CYS A 441 51.10 12.75 9.76
CA CYS A 441 51.82 14.01 9.98
C CYS A 441 51.61 14.61 11.39
N GLY A 442 50.76 14.01 12.23
CA GLY A 442 50.49 14.48 13.58
C GLY A 442 49.58 15.73 13.66
N ALA A 443 49.04 16.24 12.53
CA ALA A 443 48.12 17.35 12.53
C ALA A 443 46.71 16.96 13.02
N PRO A 444 45.87 17.89 13.48
CA PRO A 444 44.49 17.60 13.85
C PRO A 444 43.72 16.99 12.70
N MET A 445 42.77 16.08 13.02
CA MET A 445 41.82 15.49 12.11
C MET A 445 40.42 16.07 12.33
N LYS A 446 39.65 16.26 11.26
CA LYS A 446 38.27 16.71 11.34
C LYS A 446 37.38 15.67 10.66
N GLN A 447 36.34 15.21 11.39
CA GLN A 447 35.35 14.30 10.83
C GLN A 447 34.51 15.01 9.77
N ASP A 448 34.15 14.30 8.71
CA ASP A 448 33.20 14.72 7.70
C ASP A 448 31.94 15.31 8.37
N GLU A 449 31.42 16.40 7.84
CA GLU A 449 30.22 17.06 8.39
C GLU A 449 28.93 16.46 7.85
N ASP A 450 29.00 15.75 6.72
CA ASP A 450 27.88 15.15 6.05
C ASP A 450 27.40 13.88 6.77
N THR A 451 26.13 13.55 6.55
CA THR A 451 25.52 12.30 6.98
C THR A 451 25.24 11.40 5.78
N LEU A 452 25.04 10.11 6.04
CA LEU A 452 24.64 9.16 5.02
C LEU A 452 23.17 9.30 4.65
N ASP A 453 22.85 9.00 3.41
CA ASP A 453 21.48 8.85 2.91
C ASP A 453 20.69 7.89 3.82
N THR A 454 19.43 8.23 4.17
CA THR A 454 18.56 7.39 5.00
C THR A 454 18.40 5.98 4.42
N TRP A 455 18.39 5.85 3.10
CA TRP A 455 18.28 4.56 2.42
C TRP A 455 19.52 3.66 2.61
N PHE A 456 20.66 4.22 3.00
CA PHE A 456 21.86 3.43 3.30
C PHE A 456 21.67 2.59 4.57
N SER A 457 21.06 3.14 5.61
CA SER A 457 20.72 2.39 6.83
C SER A 457 19.50 1.50 6.64
N SER A 458 18.46 2.01 5.96
CA SER A 458 17.23 1.25 5.71
C SER A 458 17.47 -0.01 4.85
N ALA A 459 18.50 -0.01 3.98
CA ALA A 459 18.91 -1.17 3.20
C ALA A 459 19.41 -2.35 4.04
N LEU A 460 19.83 -2.10 5.27
CA LEU A 460 20.38 -3.12 6.17
C LEU A 460 19.30 -3.72 7.09
N TRP A 461 18.08 -3.21 7.03
CA TRP A 461 16.99 -3.49 7.98
C TRP A 461 16.74 -4.98 8.25
N PRO A 462 16.71 -5.90 7.26
CA PRO A 462 16.44 -7.31 7.50
C PRO A 462 17.45 -8.02 8.41
N PHE A 463 18.68 -7.54 8.48
CA PHE A 463 19.77 -8.19 9.23
C PHE A 463 20.38 -7.30 10.33
N SER A 464 20.44 -6.00 10.16
CA SER A 464 20.93 -5.09 11.19
C SER A 464 20.03 -5.09 12.44
N THR A 465 18.72 -5.22 12.24
CA THR A 465 17.72 -5.30 13.32
C THR A 465 17.85 -6.56 14.16
N LEU A 466 18.40 -7.63 13.59
CA LEU A 466 18.65 -8.91 14.25
C LEU A 466 20.06 -9.00 14.86
N GLY A 467 20.82 -7.88 14.82
CA GLY A 467 22.09 -7.75 15.53
C GLY A 467 23.34 -7.90 14.68
N TRP A 468 23.23 -8.07 13.32
CA TRP A 468 24.39 -8.01 12.45
C TRP A 468 25.17 -6.67 12.67
N PRO A 469 26.53 -6.67 12.71
CA PRO A 469 27.47 -7.69 12.25
C PRO A 469 27.78 -8.81 13.25
N GLU A 470 27.22 -8.76 14.45
CA GLU A 470 27.42 -9.83 15.42
C GLU A 470 26.63 -11.09 15.03
N LYS A 471 27.16 -12.28 15.39
CA LYS A 471 26.45 -13.55 15.22
C LYS A 471 25.51 -13.79 16.39
N THR A 472 24.37 -13.11 16.38
CA THR A 472 23.34 -13.27 17.41
C THR A 472 22.47 -14.50 17.15
N ALA A 473 21.87 -15.05 18.20
CA ALA A 473 20.91 -16.14 18.08
C ALA A 473 19.68 -15.73 17.26
N ASP A 474 19.24 -14.48 17.38
CA ASP A 474 18.13 -13.94 16.59
C ASP A 474 18.49 -13.91 15.09
N LEU A 475 19.69 -13.48 14.73
CA LEU A 475 20.14 -13.46 13.34
C LEU A 475 20.23 -14.88 12.75
N GLU A 476 20.78 -15.83 13.50
CA GLU A 476 20.94 -17.23 13.07
C GLU A 476 19.60 -17.93 12.87
N TYR A 477 18.57 -17.58 13.67
CA TYR A 477 17.28 -18.25 13.64
C TYR A 477 16.25 -17.57 12.74
N PHE A 478 16.15 -16.24 12.76
CA PHE A 478 15.11 -15.47 12.07
C PHE A 478 15.50 -14.89 10.70
N TYR A 479 16.78 -14.86 10.35
CA TYR A 479 17.24 -14.43 9.03
C TYR A 479 17.49 -15.63 8.11
N PRO A 480 17.11 -15.56 6.81
CA PRO A 480 16.49 -14.46 6.11
C PRO A 480 14.99 -14.30 6.42
N THR A 481 14.47 -13.08 6.21
CA THR A 481 13.05 -12.77 6.26
C THR A 481 12.27 -13.67 5.29
N ASN A 482 11.11 -14.21 5.69
CA ASN A 482 10.31 -15.08 4.82
C ASN A 482 9.54 -14.31 3.76
N THR A 483 8.86 -13.25 4.19
CA THR A 483 8.05 -12.40 3.31
C THR A 483 8.31 -10.95 3.65
N LEU A 484 8.63 -10.16 2.64
CA LEU A 484 8.63 -8.71 2.72
C LEU A 484 7.31 -8.20 2.14
N VAL A 485 6.63 -7.29 2.83
CA VAL A 485 5.43 -6.61 2.32
C VAL A 485 5.76 -5.15 2.09
N ALA A 486 5.44 -4.61 0.92
CA ALA A 486 5.75 -3.22 0.59
C ALA A 486 4.84 -2.66 -0.52
N GLY A 487 4.67 -1.34 -0.56
CA GLY A 487 4.07 -0.66 -1.70
C GLY A 487 4.96 -0.72 -2.94
N TYR A 488 4.34 -0.73 -4.12
CA TYR A 488 5.11 -0.77 -5.38
C TYR A 488 5.99 0.47 -5.59
N ASP A 489 5.65 1.59 -4.98
CA ASP A 489 6.37 2.85 -5.11
C ASP A 489 7.73 2.89 -4.40
N ILE A 490 7.98 1.96 -3.46
CA ILE A 490 9.26 1.86 -2.74
C ILE A 490 10.13 0.68 -3.20
N ILE A 491 9.79 0.02 -4.31
CA ILE A 491 10.63 -1.06 -4.87
C ILE A 491 12.06 -0.58 -5.14
N PRO A 492 12.30 0.51 -5.89
CA PRO A 492 13.66 0.97 -6.16
C PRO A 492 14.35 1.61 -4.96
N PHE A 493 13.56 2.24 -4.06
CA PHE A 493 14.11 2.93 -2.90
C PHE A 493 14.58 1.99 -1.80
N TRP A 494 13.78 0.97 -1.49
CA TRP A 494 13.99 0.12 -0.32
C TRP A 494 14.22 -1.34 -0.67
N VAL A 495 13.31 -1.97 -1.43
CA VAL A 495 13.36 -3.40 -1.72
C VAL A 495 14.66 -3.76 -2.46
N ALA A 496 14.98 -3.05 -3.53
CA ALA A 496 16.19 -3.29 -4.31
C ALA A 496 17.47 -3.09 -3.50
N ARG A 497 17.50 -2.05 -2.64
CA ARG A 497 18.64 -1.78 -1.77
C ARG A 497 18.86 -2.86 -0.72
N MET A 498 17.80 -3.39 -0.13
CA MET A 498 17.91 -4.53 0.78
C MET A 498 18.45 -5.77 0.08
N ILE A 499 18.05 -6.03 -1.18
CA ILE A 499 18.48 -7.22 -1.93
C ILE A 499 20.01 -7.19 -2.14
N PHE A 500 20.54 -6.12 -2.74
CA PHE A 500 21.99 -6.08 -2.97
C PHE A 500 22.79 -5.99 -1.66
N SER A 501 22.30 -5.28 -0.64
CA SER A 501 22.98 -5.20 0.65
C SER A 501 22.99 -6.55 1.39
N GLY A 502 21.87 -7.29 1.39
CA GLY A 502 21.80 -8.62 2.00
C GLY A 502 22.79 -9.59 1.33
N LEU A 503 22.79 -9.64 0.00
CA LEU A 503 23.70 -10.50 -0.76
C LEU A 503 25.17 -10.15 -0.52
N GLU A 504 25.51 -8.85 -0.49
CA GLU A 504 26.88 -8.38 -0.31
C GLU A 504 27.43 -8.63 1.10
N HIS A 505 26.63 -8.39 2.14
CA HIS A 505 27.13 -8.38 3.52
C HIS A 505 26.88 -9.67 4.29
N THR A 506 25.83 -10.43 3.93
CA THR A 506 25.51 -11.70 4.60
C THR A 506 25.79 -12.93 3.70
N GLY A 507 26.00 -12.73 2.41
CA GLY A 507 26.13 -13.80 1.42
C GLY A 507 24.81 -14.52 1.13
N GLN A 508 23.67 -14.00 1.61
CA GLN A 508 22.35 -14.58 1.46
C GLN A 508 21.34 -13.53 0.99
N LYS A 509 20.33 -13.95 0.24
CA LYS A 509 19.19 -13.08 -0.07
C LYS A 509 18.47 -12.67 1.22
N PRO A 510 18.03 -11.40 1.36
CA PRO A 510 17.45 -10.91 2.60
C PRO A 510 16.04 -11.42 2.87
N PHE A 511 15.33 -11.86 1.83
CA PHE A 511 13.97 -12.42 1.91
C PHE A 511 13.68 -13.34 0.72
N LYS A 512 12.63 -14.16 0.86
CA LYS A 512 12.23 -15.12 -0.17
C LYS A 512 11.16 -14.54 -1.10
N ASP A 513 10.08 -14.03 -0.53
CA ASP A 513 8.94 -13.52 -1.25
C ASP A 513 8.75 -12.02 -0.97
N VAL A 514 8.43 -11.24 -2.00
CA VAL A 514 8.11 -9.82 -1.91
C VAL A 514 6.65 -9.64 -2.31
N LEU A 515 5.79 -9.50 -1.31
CA LEU A 515 4.37 -9.22 -1.52
C LEU A 515 4.19 -7.72 -1.75
N ILE A 516 3.82 -7.36 -2.96
CA ILE A 516 3.58 -5.96 -3.34
C ILE A 516 2.10 -5.63 -3.20
N HIS A 517 1.80 -4.54 -2.52
CA HIS A 517 0.47 -3.95 -2.49
C HIS A 517 0.41 -2.64 -3.28
N GLY A 518 -0.81 -2.24 -3.66
CA GLY A 518 -1.09 -0.95 -4.30
C GLY A 518 -1.27 0.19 -3.29
N LEU A 519 -1.62 1.35 -3.79
CA LEU A 519 -1.86 2.55 -2.99
C LEU A 519 -3.34 2.69 -2.61
N VAL A 520 -3.60 3.31 -1.46
CA VAL A 520 -4.96 3.71 -1.09
C VAL A 520 -5.25 5.07 -1.72
N ARG A 521 -6.32 5.12 -2.53
CA ARG A 521 -6.78 6.32 -3.25
C ARG A 521 -8.12 6.80 -2.71
N ASP A 522 -8.44 8.06 -2.92
CA ASP A 522 -9.74 8.63 -2.58
C ASP A 522 -10.86 8.08 -3.49
N GLU A 523 -12.11 8.48 -3.24
CA GLU A 523 -13.28 8.05 -4.02
C GLU A 523 -13.17 8.39 -5.52
N LEU A 524 -12.44 9.44 -5.88
CA LEU A 524 -12.20 9.87 -7.25
C LEU A 524 -11.00 9.16 -7.89
N GLY A 525 -10.29 8.30 -7.16
CA GLY A 525 -9.11 7.58 -7.63
C GLY A 525 -7.82 8.39 -7.58
N ARG A 526 -7.78 9.54 -6.89
CA ARG A 526 -6.57 10.37 -6.73
C ARG A 526 -5.74 9.84 -5.55
N LYS A 527 -4.42 9.98 -5.65
CA LYS A 527 -3.51 9.69 -4.53
C LYS A 527 -3.88 10.56 -3.32
N MET A 528 -3.99 9.95 -2.14
CA MET A 528 -4.23 10.69 -0.91
C MET A 528 -2.96 11.47 -0.52
N SER A 529 -3.09 12.76 -0.24
CA SER A 529 -2.01 13.60 0.22
C SER A 529 -2.49 14.70 1.17
N LYS A 530 -1.59 15.18 2.03
CA LYS A 530 -1.90 16.28 2.95
C LYS A 530 -2.17 17.60 2.20
N SER A 531 -1.50 17.81 1.08
CA SER A 531 -1.65 19.02 0.24
C SER A 531 -3.02 19.09 -0.45
N LEU A 532 -3.61 17.94 -0.81
CA LEU A 532 -4.95 17.87 -1.40
C LEU A 532 -6.07 17.86 -0.34
N GLY A 533 -5.73 17.70 0.94
CA GLY A 533 -6.72 17.61 2.02
C GLY A 533 -7.68 16.42 1.92
N ASN A 534 -7.33 15.40 1.11
CA ASN A 534 -8.13 14.20 0.89
C ASN A 534 -7.64 12.97 1.69
N GLY A 535 -6.68 13.17 2.60
CA GLY A 535 -6.17 12.12 3.49
C GLY A 535 -7.19 11.75 4.55
N VAL A 536 -7.31 10.45 4.84
CA VAL A 536 -8.15 9.91 5.91
C VAL A 536 -7.24 9.42 7.04
N ASP A 537 -7.50 9.86 8.27
CA ASP A 537 -6.76 9.38 9.44
C ASP A 537 -7.30 8.00 9.87
N PRO A 538 -6.47 6.94 9.91
CA PRO A 538 -6.90 5.62 10.37
C PRO A 538 -7.48 5.64 11.79
N LEU A 539 -6.97 6.48 12.70
CA LEU A 539 -7.47 6.55 14.07
C LEU A 539 -8.91 7.08 14.15
N GLU A 540 -9.26 8.08 13.33
CA GLU A 540 -10.64 8.57 13.27
C GLU A 540 -11.60 7.48 12.79
N VAL A 541 -11.16 6.64 11.83
CA VAL A 541 -11.95 5.51 11.35
C VAL A 541 -12.09 4.44 12.43
N ILE A 542 -11.01 4.12 13.16
CA ILE A 542 -11.03 3.16 14.28
C ILE A 542 -11.98 3.67 15.38
N ASP A 543 -11.89 4.93 15.72
CA ASP A 543 -12.78 5.53 16.72
C ASP A 543 -14.27 5.47 16.35
N LYS A 544 -14.59 5.59 15.08
CA LYS A 544 -15.96 5.58 14.58
C LYS A 544 -16.51 4.17 14.34
N TYR A 545 -15.70 3.26 13.83
CA TYR A 545 -16.15 1.96 13.31
C TYR A 545 -15.51 0.74 13.99
N GLY A 546 -14.40 0.91 14.71
CA GLY A 546 -13.57 -0.14 15.27
C GLY A 546 -12.41 -0.55 14.37
N ALA A 547 -11.36 -1.10 14.97
CA ALA A 547 -10.16 -1.56 14.26
C ALA A 547 -10.46 -2.73 13.30
N ASP A 548 -11.27 -3.69 13.72
CA ASP A 548 -11.66 -4.84 12.89
C ASP A 548 -12.40 -4.43 11.62
N ALA A 549 -13.27 -3.41 11.69
CA ALA A 549 -13.99 -2.90 10.53
C ALA A 549 -13.04 -2.23 9.52
N LEU A 550 -12.05 -1.49 10.00
CA LEU A 550 -11.00 -0.91 9.16
C LEU A 550 -10.16 -2.01 8.47
N ARG A 551 -9.66 -2.96 9.25
CA ARG A 551 -8.83 -4.07 8.75
C ARG A 551 -9.54 -4.88 7.67
N LEU A 552 -10.78 -5.27 7.92
CA LEU A 552 -11.62 -6.00 6.96
C LEU A 552 -11.80 -5.20 5.67
N THR A 553 -12.06 -3.88 5.77
CA THR A 553 -12.23 -2.99 4.61
C THR A 553 -10.99 -2.90 3.75
N LEU A 554 -9.81 -2.84 4.36
CA LEU A 554 -8.53 -2.71 3.66
C LEU A 554 -8.16 -3.96 2.85
N VAL A 555 -8.69 -5.13 3.22
CA VAL A 555 -8.38 -6.40 2.56
C VAL A 555 -9.46 -6.84 1.60
N THR A 556 -10.74 -6.60 1.93
CA THR A 556 -11.88 -7.08 1.12
C THR A 556 -11.86 -6.48 -0.30
N GLY A 557 -11.86 -7.38 -1.30
CA GLY A 557 -11.84 -7.01 -2.71
C GLY A 557 -10.53 -6.40 -3.19
N ASN A 558 -9.45 -6.54 -2.42
CA ASN A 558 -8.11 -6.09 -2.78
C ASN A 558 -7.26 -7.26 -3.27
N ALA A 559 -6.69 -7.13 -4.47
CA ALA A 559 -5.74 -8.10 -5.03
C ALA A 559 -4.31 -7.56 -4.92
N PRO A 560 -3.29 -8.44 -4.81
CA PRO A 560 -1.90 -8.02 -4.74
C PRO A 560 -1.49 -7.07 -5.87
N GLY A 561 -0.82 -5.97 -5.51
CA GLY A 561 -0.31 -4.96 -6.43
C GLY A 561 -1.34 -4.02 -7.06
N ASN A 562 -2.61 -4.11 -6.70
CA ASN A 562 -3.65 -3.22 -7.21
C ASN A 562 -3.96 -2.09 -6.21
N ASP A 563 -4.18 -0.89 -6.76
CA ASP A 563 -4.67 0.24 -5.97
C ASP A 563 -6.10 -0.01 -5.48
N MET A 564 -6.38 0.42 -4.26
CA MET A 564 -7.73 0.37 -3.71
C MET A 564 -8.33 1.76 -3.57
N ARG A 565 -9.65 1.87 -3.81
CA ARG A 565 -10.41 3.10 -3.54
C ARG A 565 -11.06 3.00 -2.16
N TRP A 566 -10.77 4.00 -1.34
CA TRP A 566 -11.40 4.17 -0.04
C TRP A 566 -12.78 4.81 -0.20
N THR A 567 -13.80 4.23 0.45
CA THR A 567 -15.13 4.83 0.58
C THR A 567 -15.70 4.55 1.98
N GLU A 568 -16.47 5.48 2.52
CA GLU A 568 -17.12 5.31 3.83
C GLU A 568 -18.17 4.18 3.82
N THR A 569 -18.78 3.91 2.67
CA THR A 569 -19.72 2.81 2.49
C THR A 569 -19.06 1.44 2.73
N LYS A 570 -17.82 1.25 2.27
CA LYS A 570 -17.11 -0.02 2.48
C LYS A 570 -16.89 -0.31 3.97
N VAL A 571 -16.42 0.68 4.73
CA VAL A 571 -16.17 0.47 6.18
C VAL A 571 -17.46 0.29 6.96
N THR A 572 -18.53 0.96 6.54
CA THR A 572 -19.88 0.73 7.11
C THR A 572 -20.35 -0.71 6.88
N ASN A 573 -20.12 -1.27 5.69
CA ASN A 573 -20.46 -2.66 5.38
C ASN A 573 -19.63 -3.63 6.24
N SER A 574 -18.35 -3.37 6.42
CA SER A 574 -17.47 -4.17 7.30
C SER A 574 -17.94 -4.16 8.75
N ARG A 575 -18.37 -3.00 9.27
CA ARG A 575 -18.98 -2.90 10.60
C ARG A 575 -20.30 -3.68 10.69
N ASN A 576 -21.12 -3.63 9.65
CA ASN A 576 -22.38 -4.37 9.61
C ASN A 576 -22.12 -5.89 9.63
N PHE A 577 -21.07 -6.35 8.96
CA PHE A 577 -20.63 -7.74 9.03
C PHE A 577 -20.23 -8.13 10.46
N ALA A 578 -19.40 -7.32 11.12
CA ALA A 578 -19.03 -7.53 12.52
C ALA A 578 -20.28 -7.62 13.43
N ASN A 579 -21.25 -6.73 13.24
CA ASN A 579 -22.49 -6.72 14.00
C ASN A 579 -23.35 -7.97 13.72
N LYS A 580 -23.37 -8.48 12.47
CA LYS A 580 -24.07 -9.75 12.13
C LYS A 580 -23.42 -10.93 12.83
N LEU A 581 -22.10 -11.04 12.79
CA LEU A 581 -21.34 -12.08 13.49
C LEU A 581 -21.59 -12.03 15.00
N TRP A 582 -21.57 -10.84 15.60
CA TRP A 582 -21.87 -10.62 17.01
C TRP A 582 -23.24 -11.13 17.40
N ASN A 583 -24.27 -10.77 16.63
CA ASN A 583 -25.65 -11.19 16.89
C ASN A 583 -25.85 -12.70 16.69
N ALA A 584 -25.20 -13.30 15.69
CA ALA A 584 -25.20 -14.74 15.48
C ALA A 584 -24.58 -15.48 16.67
N SER A 585 -23.43 -15.02 17.14
CA SER A 585 -22.74 -15.58 18.31
C SER A 585 -23.58 -15.45 19.58
N ARG A 586 -24.22 -14.29 19.81
CA ARG A 586 -25.16 -14.11 20.92
C ARG A 586 -26.33 -15.08 20.85
N TYR A 587 -26.94 -15.25 19.66
CA TYR A 587 -28.04 -16.19 19.48
C TYR A 587 -27.60 -17.61 19.88
N ILE A 588 -26.43 -18.05 19.42
CA ILE A 588 -25.89 -19.39 19.75
C ILE A 588 -25.72 -19.51 21.26
N LEU A 589 -24.97 -18.58 21.89
CA LEU A 589 -24.69 -18.62 23.34
C LEU A 589 -25.95 -18.65 24.22
N MET A 590 -26.98 -17.90 23.82
CA MET A 590 -28.27 -17.87 24.54
C MET A 590 -29.06 -19.18 24.45
N ASN A 591 -28.79 -20.00 23.41
CA ASN A 591 -29.47 -21.26 23.18
C ASN A 591 -28.63 -22.50 23.56
N LEU A 592 -27.48 -22.30 24.21
CA LEU A 592 -26.66 -23.42 24.71
C LEU A 592 -27.11 -23.83 26.10
N PRO A 593 -27.08 -25.16 26.39
CA PRO A 593 -27.34 -25.66 27.73
C PRO A 593 -26.25 -25.24 28.71
N GLU A 594 -26.61 -25.06 29.98
CA GLU A 594 -25.69 -24.60 31.04
C GLU A 594 -24.51 -25.55 31.26
N ASP A 595 -24.74 -26.85 31.07
CA ASP A 595 -23.77 -27.91 31.28
C ASP A 595 -22.77 -28.11 30.12
N MET A 596 -22.91 -27.36 29.01
CA MET A 596 -22.05 -27.51 27.86
C MET A 596 -20.62 -27.02 28.14
N GLN A 597 -19.65 -27.94 28.11
CA GLN A 597 -18.25 -27.61 28.34
C GLN A 597 -17.48 -27.34 27.04
N GLY A 598 -17.97 -27.87 25.90
CA GLY A 598 -17.39 -27.70 24.56
C GLY A 598 -18.20 -28.43 23.51
N ALA A 599 -17.81 -28.29 22.25
CA ALA A 599 -18.48 -29.00 21.14
C ALA A 599 -17.96 -30.43 21.01
N VAL A 600 -18.89 -31.40 20.95
CA VAL A 600 -18.60 -32.79 20.65
C VAL A 600 -19.52 -33.20 19.50
N LEU A 601 -18.96 -33.49 18.33
CA LEU A 601 -19.76 -33.91 17.18
C LEU A 601 -20.41 -35.29 17.44
N PRO A 602 -21.74 -35.45 17.25
CA PRO A 602 -22.40 -36.72 17.43
C PRO A 602 -22.03 -37.71 16.30
N GLU A 603 -22.08 -39.00 16.60
CA GLU A 603 -21.81 -40.06 15.61
C GLU A 603 -22.84 -40.05 14.47
N ASN A 604 -24.10 -39.84 14.81
CA ASN A 604 -25.20 -39.80 13.87
C ASN A 604 -25.60 -38.36 13.56
N LEU A 605 -25.17 -37.86 12.41
CA LEU A 605 -25.42 -36.50 11.93
C LEU A 605 -26.57 -36.52 10.90
N PRO A 606 -27.62 -35.70 11.04
CA PRO A 606 -28.61 -35.49 9.99
C PRO A 606 -28.00 -34.78 8.79
N ILE A 607 -28.71 -34.82 7.65
CA ILE A 607 -28.20 -34.33 6.37
C ILE A 607 -27.79 -32.88 6.37
N GLU A 608 -28.55 -32.00 7.05
CA GLU A 608 -28.25 -30.57 7.17
C GLU A 608 -26.99 -30.30 8.01
N ASP A 609 -26.69 -31.17 9.00
CA ASP A 609 -25.46 -31.04 9.80
C ASP A 609 -24.24 -31.54 8.99
N LYS A 610 -24.38 -32.60 8.24
CA LYS A 610 -23.35 -33.06 7.30
C LYS A 610 -23.07 -32.04 6.21
N TRP A 611 -24.12 -31.40 5.69
CA TRP A 611 -24.00 -30.33 4.70
C TRP A 611 -23.16 -29.15 5.19
N ILE A 612 -23.45 -28.60 6.37
CA ILE A 612 -22.70 -27.46 6.89
C ILE A 612 -21.27 -27.83 7.28
N LEU A 613 -21.04 -29.04 7.83
CA LEU A 613 -19.71 -29.51 8.19
C LEU A 613 -18.84 -29.73 6.95
N SER A 614 -19.41 -30.27 5.87
CA SER A 614 -18.70 -30.46 4.61
C SER A 614 -18.33 -29.11 3.96
N LEU A 615 -19.26 -28.17 3.91
CA LEU A 615 -18.99 -26.80 3.41
C LEU A 615 -17.95 -26.05 4.25
N TYR A 616 -18.00 -26.20 5.58
CA TYR A 616 -17.01 -25.62 6.48
C TYR A 616 -15.61 -26.25 6.24
N ASN A 617 -15.56 -27.54 6.02
CA ASN A 617 -14.32 -28.26 5.75
C ASN A 617 -13.69 -27.81 4.40
N ASP A 618 -14.52 -27.61 3.37
CA ASP A 618 -14.09 -27.02 2.10
C ASP A 618 -13.59 -25.57 2.29
N LEU A 619 -14.23 -24.79 3.16
CA LEU A 619 -13.81 -23.43 3.51
C LEU A 619 -12.39 -23.42 4.13
N ILE A 620 -12.08 -24.35 5.06
CA ILE A 620 -10.73 -24.47 5.63
C ILE A 620 -9.69 -24.64 4.53
N LYS A 621 -9.93 -25.56 3.60
CA LYS A 621 -9.03 -25.84 2.48
C LYS A 621 -8.83 -24.61 1.59
N ASN A 622 -9.92 -23.95 1.22
CA ASN A 622 -9.89 -22.80 0.31
C ASN A 622 -9.21 -21.58 0.95
N VAL A 623 -9.55 -21.25 2.20
CA VAL A 623 -8.93 -20.11 2.93
C VAL A 623 -7.44 -20.35 3.13
N THR A 624 -7.05 -21.58 3.54
CA THR A 624 -5.65 -21.92 3.74
C THR A 624 -4.85 -21.81 2.44
N SER A 625 -5.36 -22.35 1.34
CA SER A 625 -4.71 -22.27 0.02
C SER A 625 -4.55 -20.83 -0.47
N ASN A 626 -5.58 -19.99 -0.29
CA ASN A 626 -5.51 -18.57 -0.67
C ASN A 626 -4.51 -17.79 0.18
N LEU A 627 -4.45 -18.04 1.49
CA LEU A 627 -3.45 -17.41 2.37
C LEU A 627 -2.02 -17.83 2.01
N ASP A 628 -1.78 -19.11 1.71
CA ASP A 628 -0.47 -19.61 1.29
C ASP A 628 -0.06 -19.09 -0.10
N SER A 629 -1.02 -18.68 -0.93
CA SER A 629 -0.80 -18.04 -2.24
C SER A 629 -0.80 -16.50 -2.19
N TYR A 630 -0.90 -15.90 -1.00
CA TYR A 630 -1.01 -14.46 -0.79
C TYR A 630 -2.27 -13.80 -1.37
N GLU A 631 -3.31 -14.57 -1.67
CA GLU A 631 -4.61 -14.09 -2.14
C GLU A 631 -5.54 -13.74 -0.97
N LEU A 632 -5.09 -12.80 -0.10
CA LEU A 632 -5.77 -12.46 1.15
C LEU A 632 -7.19 -11.93 0.93
N GLY A 633 -7.39 -11.16 -0.15
CA GLY A 633 -8.70 -10.64 -0.53
C GLY A 633 -9.70 -11.73 -0.90
N VAL A 634 -9.24 -12.79 -1.57
CA VAL A 634 -10.06 -13.97 -1.90
C VAL A 634 -10.36 -14.80 -0.66
N ALA A 635 -9.35 -14.99 0.21
CA ALA A 635 -9.53 -15.72 1.47
C ALA A 635 -10.62 -15.09 2.34
N VAL A 636 -10.58 -13.77 2.53
CA VAL A 636 -11.58 -13.07 3.35
C VAL A 636 -12.96 -13.02 2.69
N GLN A 637 -13.04 -12.98 1.36
CA GLN A 637 -14.32 -13.04 0.65
C GLN A 637 -14.99 -14.41 0.84
N ASN A 638 -14.23 -15.50 0.74
CA ASN A 638 -14.75 -16.84 1.01
C ASN A 638 -15.30 -16.98 2.44
N LEU A 639 -14.61 -16.36 3.43
CA LEU A 639 -15.08 -16.31 4.81
C LEU A 639 -16.36 -15.48 4.94
N PHE A 640 -16.40 -14.32 4.29
CA PHE A 640 -17.57 -13.45 4.31
C PHE A 640 -18.82 -14.16 3.76
N ASP A 641 -18.71 -14.78 2.58
CA ASP A 641 -19.80 -15.48 1.91
C ASP A 641 -20.29 -16.66 2.74
N PHE A 642 -19.37 -17.46 3.28
CA PHE A 642 -19.74 -18.59 4.14
C PHE A 642 -20.46 -18.14 5.42
N ILE A 643 -19.91 -17.12 6.11
CA ILE A 643 -20.48 -16.64 7.38
C ILE A 643 -21.86 -15.99 7.14
N TRP A 644 -21.93 -15.11 6.14
CA TRP A 644 -23.13 -14.34 5.89
C TRP A 644 -24.23 -15.16 5.22
N ASP A 645 -23.90 -15.79 4.06
CA ASP A 645 -24.90 -16.41 3.17
C ASP A 645 -25.15 -17.88 3.46
N VAL A 646 -24.27 -18.56 4.19
CA VAL A 646 -24.44 -20.00 4.49
C VAL A 646 -24.73 -20.22 5.96
N TYR A 647 -23.82 -19.81 6.83
CA TYR A 647 -23.96 -20.08 8.26
C TYR A 647 -25.09 -19.28 8.93
N CYS A 648 -25.10 -17.96 8.75
CA CYS A 648 -26.10 -17.09 9.39
C CYS A 648 -27.49 -17.19 8.73
N ASP A 649 -27.56 -17.18 7.38
CA ASP A 649 -28.83 -17.08 6.68
C ASP A 649 -29.52 -18.46 6.53
N TRP A 650 -28.75 -19.54 6.60
CA TRP A 650 -29.28 -20.90 6.45
C TRP A 650 -29.09 -21.74 7.70
N TYR A 651 -27.85 -22.09 8.06
CA TYR A 651 -27.67 -23.13 9.06
C TYR A 651 -28.25 -22.78 10.43
N ILE A 652 -28.02 -21.54 10.91
CA ILE A 652 -28.64 -21.08 12.17
C ILE A 652 -30.18 -21.18 12.10
N GLU A 653 -30.80 -20.82 10.98
CA GLU A 653 -32.26 -20.90 10.82
C GLU A 653 -32.77 -22.34 10.75
N LEU A 654 -32.02 -23.26 10.11
CA LEU A 654 -32.32 -24.69 10.05
C LEU A 654 -32.32 -25.37 11.43
N THR A 655 -31.44 -24.89 12.35
CA THR A 655 -31.34 -25.47 13.71
C THR A 655 -32.45 -25.02 14.66
N LYS A 656 -33.15 -23.90 14.38
CA LYS A 656 -34.14 -23.34 15.32
C LYS A 656 -35.29 -24.28 15.67
N PRO A 657 -35.90 -25.03 14.74
CA PRO A 657 -36.94 -26.02 15.06
C PRO A 657 -36.42 -27.08 16.00
N ARG A 658 -35.25 -27.63 15.72
CA ARG A 658 -34.63 -28.69 16.55
C ARG A 658 -34.31 -28.22 17.95
N ILE A 659 -33.79 -26.99 18.09
CA ILE A 659 -33.51 -26.39 19.40
C ILE A 659 -34.81 -26.17 20.19
N ALA A 660 -35.89 -25.75 19.53
CA ALA A 660 -37.18 -25.58 20.19
C ALA A 660 -37.85 -26.88 20.62
N GLU A 661 -37.62 -27.97 19.90
CA GLU A 661 -38.12 -29.33 20.25
C GLU A 661 -37.42 -29.91 21.47
N GLY A 662 -36.12 -29.57 21.65
CA GLY A 662 -35.32 -30.09 22.75
C GLY A 662 -34.77 -31.47 22.57
N GLY A 663 -34.24 -32.09 23.63
CA GLY A 663 -33.72 -33.49 23.62
C GLY A 663 -32.41 -33.66 22.83
N GLU A 664 -32.22 -34.88 22.28
CA GLU A 664 -30.97 -35.25 21.59
C GLU A 664 -30.77 -34.47 20.28
N THR A 665 -31.83 -34.18 19.55
CA THR A 665 -31.75 -33.43 18.30
C THR A 665 -31.33 -31.99 18.52
N ALA A 666 -31.80 -31.33 19.61
CA ALA A 666 -31.33 -30.01 20.01
C ALA A 666 -29.82 -30.04 20.40
N ARG A 667 -29.44 -31.07 21.18
CA ARG A 667 -28.05 -31.22 21.64
C ARG A 667 -27.09 -31.39 20.44
N ALA A 668 -27.48 -32.20 19.45
CA ALA A 668 -26.71 -32.39 18.23
C ALA A 668 -26.54 -31.07 17.46
N ALA A 669 -27.64 -30.34 17.23
CA ALA A 669 -27.60 -29.03 16.58
C ALA A 669 -26.71 -28.01 17.31
N GLN A 670 -26.78 -27.96 18.65
CA GLN A 670 -25.96 -27.06 19.49
C GLN A 670 -24.47 -27.39 19.38
N ASN A 671 -24.09 -28.68 19.35
CA ASN A 671 -22.71 -29.11 19.18
C ASN A 671 -22.16 -28.69 17.82
N VAL A 672 -22.90 -28.90 16.73
CA VAL A 672 -22.45 -28.50 15.38
C VAL A 672 -22.37 -26.97 15.25
N LEU A 673 -23.37 -26.22 15.80
CA LEU A 673 -23.30 -24.77 15.84
C LEU A 673 -22.02 -24.24 16.52
N VAL A 674 -21.70 -24.78 17.69
CA VAL A 674 -20.48 -24.36 18.43
C VAL A 674 -19.22 -24.76 17.67
N TYR A 675 -19.16 -26.00 17.15
CA TYR A 675 -18.01 -26.50 16.41
C TYR A 675 -17.67 -25.62 15.20
N VAL A 676 -18.68 -25.35 14.35
CA VAL A 676 -18.51 -24.50 13.17
C VAL A 676 -18.20 -23.06 13.55
N MET A 677 -18.84 -22.48 14.58
CA MET A 677 -18.55 -21.12 15.04
C MET A 677 -17.10 -21.01 15.54
N GLN A 678 -16.60 -21.95 16.33
CA GLN A 678 -15.20 -21.94 16.79
C GLN A 678 -14.24 -21.99 15.61
N GLY A 679 -14.54 -22.78 14.59
CA GLY A 679 -13.74 -22.83 13.37
C GLY A 679 -13.78 -21.53 12.56
N ILE A 680 -14.96 -20.93 12.40
CA ILE A 680 -15.14 -19.60 11.78
C ILE A 680 -14.29 -18.54 12.51
N LEU A 681 -14.36 -18.50 13.83
CA LEU A 681 -13.59 -17.53 14.62
C LEU A 681 -12.08 -17.69 14.39
N LYS A 682 -11.58 -18.93 14.35
CA LYS A 682 -10.16 -19.22 14.08
C LYS A 682 -9.73 -18.75 12.68
N LEU A 683 -10.52 -19.05 11.65
CA LEU A 683 -10.23 -18.67 10.27
C LEU A 683 -10.30 -17.14 10.06
N LEU A 684 -11.22 -16.46 10.78
CA LEU A 684 -11.43 -15.01 10.68
C LEU A 684 -10.46 -14.20 11.55
N HIS A 685 -9.87 -14.81 12.59
CA HIS A 685 -9.03 -14.11 13.57
C HIS A 685 -7.87 -13.29 12.95
N PRO A 686 -7.14 -13.75 11.94
CA PRO A 686 -6.11 -12.95 11.30
C PRO A 686 -6.63 -11.63 10.72
N PHE A 687 -7.87 -11.60 10.26
CA PHE A 687 -8.50 -10.44 9.62
C PHE A 687 -9.17 -9.51 10.64
N MET A 688 -9.88 -10.07 11.63
CA MET A 688 -10.68 -9.37 12.63
C MET A 688 -10.34 -9.86 14.04
N PRO A 689 -9.15 -9.51 14.56
CA PRO A 689 -8.62 -10.12 15.78
C PRO A 689 -9.43 -9.82 17.05
N PHE A 690 -10.00 -8.64 17.18
CA PHE A 690 -10.64 -8.21 18.42
C PHE A 690 -12.01 -8.87 18.63
N ILE A 691 -12.90 -8.79 17.66
CA ILE A 691 -14.23 -9.38 17.77
C ILE A 691 -14.15 -10.90 17.91
N THR A 692 -13.22 -11.54 17.19
CA THR A 692 -13.06 -12.98 17.26
C THR A 692 -12.53 -13.43 18.63
N GLU A 693 -11.62 -12.70 19.24
CA GLU A 693 -11.14 -12.96 20.61
C GLU A 693 -12.25 -12.76 21.63
N GLU A 694 -13.00 -11.65 21.58
CA GLU A 694 -14.06 -11.35 22.53
C GLU A 694 -15.18 -12.41 22.50
N ILE A 695 -15.54 -12.87 21.29
CA ILE A 695 -16.52 -13.97 21.14
C ILE A 695 -15.91 -15.29 21.64
N TRP A 696 -14.64 -15.58 21.30
CA TRP A 696 -13.92 -16.79 21.70
C TRP A 696 -13.92 -16.97 23.22
N GLN A 697 -13.58 -15.94 23.96
CA GLN A 697 -13.56 -15.95 25.44
C GLN A 697 -14.94 -16.19 26.06
N SER A 698 -16.00 -16.05 25.28
CA SER A 698 -17.39 -16.30 25.72
C SER A 698 -17.92 -17.69 25.31
N MET A 699 -17.23 -18.39 24.39
CA MET A 699 -17.64 -19.72 23.91
C MET A 699 -17.34 -20.82 24.94
N PRO A 700 -18.12 -21.93 24.98
CA PRO A 700 -17.79 -23.09 25.74
C PRO A 700 -16.62 -23.83 25.10
N ILE A 701 -15.43 -23.73 25.69
CA ILE A 701 -14.19 -24.31 25.17
C ILE A 701 -13.70 -25.35 26.16
N VAL A 702 -13.43 -26.57 25.69
CA VAL A 702 -12.73 -27.58 26.48
C VAL A 702 -11.28 -27.13 26.62
N ALA A 703 -10.83 -26.94 27.83
CA ALA A 703 -9.47 -26.55 28.13
C ALA A 703 -8.53 -27.75 27.86
N ASP A 704 -8.19 -27.92 26.60
CA ASP A 704 -7.09 -28.78 26.17
C ASP A 704 -5.89 -27.89 25.83
N LYS A 705 -4.76 -28.13 26.46
CA LYS A 705 -3.54 -27.32 26.32
C LYS A 705 -3.05 -27.20 24.86
N ASP A 706 -3.38 -28.18 24.03
CA ASP A 706 -2.89 -28.27 22.67
C ASP A 706 -3.88 -27.72 21.62
N ASN A 707 -5.20 -27.70 21.90
CA ASN A 707 -6.23 -27.38 20.92
C ASN A 707 -7.15 -26.20 21.26
N ASN A 708 -7.33 -25.87 22.55
CA ASN A 708 -8.23 -24.79 22.99
C ASN A 708 -7.60 -23.92 24.07
N PRO A 709 -6.62 -23.08 23.72
CA PRO A 709 -5.95 -22.18 24.63
C PRO A 709 -6.89 -21.06 25.12
N GLU A 710 -6.49 -20.38 26.19
CA GLU A 710 -7.22 -19.24 26.76
C GLU A 710 -7.43 -18.05 25.82
N SER A 711 -6.62 -17.97 24.76
CA SER A 711 -6.73 -16.98 23.68
C SER A 711 -6.77 -17.66 22.31
N ILE A 712 -7.61 -17.15 21.42
CA ILE A 712 -7.68 -17.60 20.03
C ILE A 712 -6.35 -17.34 19.29
N MET A 713 -5.60 -16.32 19.69
CA MET A 713 -4.34 -15.92 19.06
C MET A 713 -3.29 -17.01 19.05
N ILE A 714 -3.27 -17.85 20.09
CA ILE A 714 -2.33 -18.96 20.24
C ILE A 714 -3.00 -20.32 19.99
N SER A 715 -4.24 -20.34 19.49
CA SER A 715 -4.93 -21.58 19.12
C SER A 715 -4.38 -22.13 17.79
N ALA A 716 -4.52 -23.46 17.62
CA ALA A 716 -4.13 -24.10 16.36
C ALA A 716 -5.05 -23.70 15.20
N TRP A 717 -4.45 -23.47 14.01
CA TRP A 717 -5.18 -23.27 12.76
C TRP A 717 -6.01 -24.50 12.40
N PRO A 718 -7.26 -24.34 11.95
CA PRO A 718 -8.08 -25.46 11.53
C PRO A 718 -7.45 -26.23 10.37
N VAL A 719 -7.60 -27.55 10.40
CA VAL A 719 -7.08 -28.46 9.36
C VAL A 719 -8.24 -29.16 8.69
N TYR A 720 -8.15 -29.33 7.36
CA TYR A 720 -9.10 -30.11 6.59
C TYR A 720 -9.13 -31.57 7.10
N ASP A 721 -10.33 -32.11 7.31
CA ASP A 721 -10.55 -33.46 7.80
C ASP A 721 -11.37 -34.27 6.82
N GLU A 722 -10.79 -35.32 6.21
CA GLU A 722 -11.47 -36.21 5.27
C GLU A 722 -12.73 -36.89 5.86
N GLN A 723 -12.79 -37.09 7.18
CA GLN A 723 -13.97 -37.69 7.84
C GLN A 723 -15.16 -36.72 7.89
N LEU A 724 -14.95 -35.44 7.70
CA LEU A 724 -16.01 -34.42 7.65
C LEU A 724 -16.35 -34.00 6.22
N HIS A 725 -15.89 -34.76 5.22
CA HIS A 725 -16.22 -34.50 3.82
C HIS A 725 -17.39 -35.40 3.37
N PHE A 726 -18.59 -34.84 3.42
CA PHE A 726 -19.86 -35.51 3.06
C PHE A 726 -20.35 -35.04 1.69
N ALA A 727 -19.63 -35.38 0.62
CA ALA A 727 -19.88 -34.85 -0.73
C ALA A 727 -21.28 -35.17 -1.27
N ALA A 728 -21.83 -36.38 -0.97
CA ALA A 728 -23.16 -36.77 -1.41
C ALA A 728 -24.25 -35.97 -0.70
N GLU A 729 -24.19 -35.90 0.63
CA GLU A 729 -25.16 -35.16 1.45
C GLU A 729 -25.05 -33.66 1.21
N GLN A 730 -23.83 -33.13 0.96
CA GLN A 730 -23.61 -31.73 0.57
C GLN A 730 -24.33 -31.40 -0.74
N THR A 731 -24.19 -32.27 -1.76
CA THR A 731 -24.85 -32.11 -3.06
C THR A 731 -26.37 -32.18 -2.91
N ASP A 732 -26.87 -33.18 -2.19
CA ASP A 732 -28.30 -33.43 -2.04
C ASP A 732 -28.99 -32.33 -1.25
N PHE A 733 -28.44 -31.90 -0.10
CA PHE A 733 -29.09 -30.86 0.68
C PHE A 733 -28.99 -29.47 0.00
N THR A 734 -27.98 -29.24 -0.82
CA THR A 734 -27.89 -28.01 -1.63
C THR A 734 -29.08 -27.86 -2.59
N LYS A 735 -29.62 -28.96 -3.15
CA LYS A 735 -30.83 -28.96 -3.98
C LYS A 735 -32.04 -28.42 -3.21
N VAL A 736 -32.19 -28.82 -1.95
CA VAL A 736 -33.25 -28.32 -1.06
C VAL A 736 -33.09 -26.83 -0.78
N VAL A 737 -31.86 -26.37 -0.47
CA VAL A 737 -31.54 -24.97 -0.24
C VAL A 737 -31.84 -24.13 -1.49
N ASP A 738 -31.49 -24.61 -2.68
CA ASP A 738 -31.74 -23.90 -3.94
C ASP A 738 -33.23 -23.79 -4.25
N ALA A 739 -34.02 -24.86 -3.98
CA ALA A 739 -35.48 -24.80 -4.10
C ALA A 739 -36.10 -23.76 -3.16
N ILE A 740 -35.71 -23.78 -1.89
CA ILE A 740 -36.19 -22.78 -0.91
C ILE A 740 -35.77 -21.35 -1.33
N ARG A 741 -34.54 -21.17 -1.80
CA ARG A 741 -34.07 -19.88 -2.32
C ARG A 741 -34.90 -19.37 -3.49
N ALA A 742 -35.17 -20.25 -4.47
CA ALA A 742 -35.99 -19.89 -5.61
C ALA A 742 -37.43 -19.51 -5.21
N ILE A 743 -38.02 -20.21 -4.24
CA ILE A 743 -39.33 -19.84 -3.66
C ILE A 743 -39.27 -18.46 -2.99
N ARG A 744 -38.24 -18.17 -2.19
CA ARG A 744 -38.06 -16.87 -1.52
C ARG A 744 -37.95 -15.74 -2.52
N VAL A 745 -37.18 -15.93 -3.60
CA VAL A 745 -37.04 -14.93 -4.69
C VAL A 745 -38.40 -14.67 -5.33
N GLN A 746 -39.13 -15.71 -5.72
CA GLN A 746 -40.44 -15.56 -6.35
C GLN A 746 -41.48 -14.89 -5.42
N ARG A 747 -41.50 -15.26 -4.12
CA ARG A 747 -42.37 -14.64 -3.11
C ARG A 747 -42.03 -13.15 -2.92
N ASN A 748 -40.76 -12.80 -2.94
CA ASN A 748 -40.32 -11.41 -2.82
C ASN A 748 -40.71 -10.58 -4.06
N GLU A 749 -40.58 -11.13 -5.26
CA GLU A 749 -41.03 -10.50 -6.52
C GLU A 749 -42.53 -10.24 -6.52
N LEU A 750 -43.31 -11.16 -5.94
CA LEU A 750 -44.77 -11.03 -5.78
C LEU A 750 -45.17 -10.23 -4.52
N ASN A 751 -44.21 -9.69 -3.76
CA ASN A 751 -44.42 -8.96 -2.51
C ASN A 751 -45.26 -9.73 -1.48
N VAL A 752 -45.12 -11.07 -1.41
CA VAL A 752 -45.82 -11.93 -0.47
C VAL A 752 -45.22 -11.72 0.94
N PRO A 753 -46.02 -11.34 1.95
CA PRO A 753 -45.54 -11.19 3.33
C PRO A 753 -44.84 -12.47 3.82
N PRO A 754 -43.70 -12.39 4.52
CA PRO A 754 -42.98 -13.57 5.02
C PRO A 754 -43.82 -14.48 5.92
N SER A 755 -44.72 -13.89 6.69
CA SER A 755 -45.61 -14.61 7.60
C SER A 755 -46.76 -15.38 6.91
N LYS A 756 -47.03 -15.07 5.62
CA LYS A 756 -48.14 -15.71 4.88
C LYS A 756 -47.74 -17.13 4.50
N LYS A 757 -48.54 -18.11 4.93
CA LYS A 757 -48.37 -19.50 4.56
C LYS A 757 -49.13 -19.77 3.26
N VAL A 758 -48.55 -20.64 2.38
CA VAL A 758 -49.06 -20.94 1.04
C VAL A 758 -48.92 -22.44 0.80
N THR A 759 -49.93 -23.05 0.17
CA THR A 759 -49.86 -24.43 -0.30
C THR A 759 -48.79 -24.59 -1.41
N MET A 760 -47.98 -25.63 -1.29
CA MET A 760 -46.89 -25.88 -2.25
C MET A 760 -46.93 -27.35 -2.76
N TYR A 761 -46.74 -27.52 -4.03
CA TYR A 761 -46.57 -28.80 -4.66
C TYR A 761 -45.16 -28.87 -5.30
N ILE A 762 -44.39 -29.90 -4.95
CA ILE A 762 -43.03 -30.10 -5.45
C ILE A 762 -43.00 -31.38 -6.30
N GLU A 763 -42.72 -31.22 -7.60
CA GLU A 763 -42.51 -32.29 -8.55
C GLU A 763 -41.01 -32.56 -8.66
N THR A 764 -40.57 -33.74 -8.30
CA THR A 764 -39.16 -34.13 -8.28
C THR A 764 -39.00 -35.65 -8.34
N ALA A 765 -37.90 -36.12 -8.94
CA ALA A 765 -37.51 -37.52 -8.88
C ALA A 765 -36.94 -37.92 -7.51
N GLU A 766 -36.53 -36.97 -6.71
CA GLU A 766 -35.87 -37.17 -5.39
C GLU A 766 -36.85 -36.95 -4.24
N THR A 767 -38.01 -37.59 -4.32
CA THR A 767 -39.15 -37.40 -3.40
C THR A 767 -38.78 -37.60 -1.93
N ALA A 768 -37.98 -38.61 -1.59
CA ALA A 768 -37.55 -38.91 -0.23
C ALA A 768 -36.70 -37.74 0.40
N LEU A 769 -35.82 -37.10 -0.40
CA LEU A 769 -35.01 -35.96 0.02
C LEU A 769 -35.90 -34.75 0.36
N PHE A 770 -36.83 -34.40 -0.53
CA PHE A 770 -37.69 -33.24 -0.36
C PHE A 770 -38.78 -33.47 0.71
N GLU A 771 -39.30 -34.67 0.87
CA GLU A 771 -40.20 -35.07 1.97
C GLU A 771 -39.47 -34.94 3.33
N GLY A 772 -38.23 -35.44 3.43
CA GLY A 772 -37.40 -35.29 4.63
C GLY A 772 -37.12 -33.82 5.02
N ALA A 773 -37.19 -32.94 4.02
CA ALA A 773 -36.92 -31.49 4.21
C ALA A 773 -38.19 -30.66 4.49
N LYS A 774 -39.34 -31.26 4.64
CA LYS A 774 -40.67 -30.56 4.79
C LYS A 774 -40.69 -29.47 5.84
N ALA A 775 -40.13 -29.71 7.01
CA ALA A 775 -40.04 -28.71 8.09
C ALA A 775 -39.25 -27.46 7.68
N PHE A 776 -38.27 -27.59 6.79
CA PHE A 776 -37.48 -26.45 6.30
C PHE A 776 -38.29 -25.61 5.29
N PHE A 777 -39.07 -26.25 4.41
CA PHE A 777 -40.00 -25.55 3.51
C PHE A 777 -41.08 -24.78 4.29
N GLU A 778 -41.66 -25.43 5.32
CA GLU A 778 -42.66 -24.78 6.19
C GLU A 778 -42.11 -23.54 6.87
N ARG A 779 -40.90 -23.60 7.37
CA ARG A 779 -40.28 -22.49 8.11
C ARG A 779 -39.66 -21.45 7.21
N LEU A 780 -38.88 -21.87 6.21
CA LEU A 780 -38.01 -20.98 5.45
C LEU A 780 -38.62 -20.50 4.13
N ALA A 781 -39.50 -21.31 3.54
CA ALA A 781 -40.20 -20.95 2.31
C ALA A 781 -41.64 -20.50 2.56
N GLY A 782 -42.19 -20.70 3.78
CA GLY A 782 -43.54 -20.33 4.15
C GLY A 782 -44.61 -21.30 3.57
N ALA A 783 -44.26 -22.59 3.48
CA ALA A 783 -45.22 -23.61 3.12
C ALA A 783 -46.30 -23.74 4.22
N GLY A 784 -47.56 -23.81 3.83
CA GLY A 784 -48.71 -24.14 4.68
C GLY A 784 -48.97 -25.64 4.65
N GLU A 785 -49.27 -26.14 3.48
CA GLU A 785 -49.27 -27.57 3.13
C GLU A 785 -48.22 -27.82 2.07
N LEU A 786 -47.51 -28.95 2.19
CA LEU A 786 -46.50 -29.33 1.24
C LEU A 786 -46.78 -30.76 0.75
N THR A 787 -46.94 -30.93 -0.56
CA THR A 787 -47.04 -32.20 -1.23
C THR A 787 -45.82 -32.40 -2.14
N VAL A 788 -45.12 -33.53 -1.99
CA VAL A 788 -43.98 -33.91 -2.82
C VAL A 788 -44.33 -35.15 -3.63
N SER A 789 -44.11 -35.14 -4.91
CA SER A 789 -44.45 -36.28 -5.81
C SER A 789 -43.58 -36.29 -7.05
N GLU A 790 -43.50 -37.45 -7.72
CA GLU A 790 -42.78 -37.52 -9.02
C GLU A 790 -43.51 -36.73 -10.11
N LYS A 791 -44.84 -36.55 -9.97
CA LYS A 791 -45.70 -35.76 -10.88
C LYS A 791 -46.75 -35.05 -10.09
N ALA A 792 -46.72 -33.70 -10.12
CA ALA A 792 -47.69 -32.88 -9.41
C ALA A 792 -48.96 -32.67 -10.23
N GLU A 793 -50.13 -32.67 -9.54
CA GLU A 793 -51.38 -32.19 -10.13
C GLU A 793 -51.35 -30.66 -10.17
N THR A 794 -51.35 -30.09 -11.35
CA THR A 794 -51.19 -28.66 -11.57
C THR A 794 -52.44 -28.08 -12.25
N SER A 795 -52.71 -26.78 -11.99
CA SER A 795 -53.74 -25.98 -12.66
C SER A 795 -53.12 -24.77 -13.31
N ASP A 796 -53.81 -24.17 -14.31
CA ASP A 796 -53.27 -23.03 -15.08
C ASP A 796 -53.10 -21.76 -14.23
N ASP A 797 -53.67 -21.68 -13.02
CA ASP A 797 -53.58 -20.57 -12.07
C ASP A 797 -52.44 -20.68 -11.07
N MET A 798 -51.49 -21.62 -11.25
CA MET A 798 -50.35 -21.78 -10.37
C MET A 798 -49.10 -21.07 -10.87
N VAL A 799 -48.39 -20.43 -9.95
CA VAL A 799 -47.03 -19.95 -10.17
C VAL A 799 -46.09 -21.12 -10.19
N THR A 800 -45.32 -21.23 -11.29
CA THR A 800 -44.37 -22.31 -11.48
C THR A 800 -42.96 -21.78 -11.31
N ILE A 801 -42.18 -22.44 -10.44
CA ILE A 801 -40.74 -22.22 -10.26
C ILE A 801 -39.99 -23.46 -10.72
N VAL A 802 -38.97 -23.28 -11.54
CA VAL A 802 -38.15 -24.36 -12.06
C VAL A 802 -36.74 -24.24 -11.49
N THR A 803 -36.26 -25.29 -10.85
CA THR A 803 -34.87 -25.44 -10.42
C THR A 803 -34.22 -26.60 -11.20
N ALA A 804 -32.95 -26.86 -10.99
CA ALA A 804 -32.26 -27.96 -11.66
C ALA A 804 -32.84 -29.33 -11.30
N ASN A 805 -33.43 -29.50 -10.09
CA ASN A 805 -33.83 -30.81 -9.54
C ASN A 805 -35.33 -30.87 -9.14
N ALA A 806 -36.08 -29.79 -9.27
CA ALA A 806 -37.50 -29.74 -8.88
C ALA A 806 -38.26 -28.65 -9.64
N ARG A 807 -39.58 -28.93 -9.81
CA ARG A 807 -40.56 -27.93 -10.23
C ARG A 807 -41.50 -27.69 -9.07
N ILE A 808 -41.67 -26.42 -8.69
CA ILE A 808 -42.47 -26.03 -7.54
C ILE A 808 -43.68 -25.25 -8.06
N PHE A 809 -44.88 -25.58 -7.57
CA PHE A 809 -46.13 -24.94 -7.95
C PHE A 809 -46.79 -24.36 -6.71
N MET A 810 -47.31 -23.14 -6.82
CA MET A 810 -47.98 -22.41 -5.76
C MET A 810 -49.25 -21.72 -6.32
N PRO A 811 -50.44 -21.93 -5.72
CA PRO A 811 -51.64 -21.27 -6.21
C PRO A 811 -51.54 -19.73 -6.17
N MET A 812 -51.75 -19.05 -7.28
CA MET A 812 -51.62 -17.61 -7.38
C MET A 812 -52.58 -16.87 -6.39
N GLY A 813 -53.81 -17.39 -6.24
CA GLY A 813 -54.78 -16.79 -5.31
C GLY A 813 -54.36 -16.84 -3.85
N GLU A 814 -53.48 -17.79 -3.45
CA GLU A 814 -52.93 -17.82 -2.10
C GLU A 814 -51.72 -16.88 -1.95
N LEU A 815 -50.99 -16.61 -3.03
CA LEU A 815 -49.85 -15.75 -3.00
C LEU A 815 -50.23 -14.27 -2.92
N VAL A 816 -51.17 -13.84 -3.76
CA VAL A 816 -51.50 -12.45 -3.96
C VAL A 816 -52.99 -12.24 -3.88
N ASP A 817 -53.42 -11.18 -3.16
CA ASP A 817 -54.78 -10.65 -3.28
C ASP A 817 -54.81 -9.83 -4.56
N LYS A 818 -55.38 -10.44 -5.60
CA LYS A 818 -55.36 -9.91 -6.97
C LYS A 818 -55.89 -8.48 -7.07
N GLU A 819 -56.95 -8.13 -6.30
CA GLU A 819 -57.54 -6.80 -6.34
C GLU A 819 -56.61 -5.78 -5.66
N LYS A 820 -56.02 -6.11 -4.51
CA LYS A 820 -55.13 -5.21 -3.78
C LYS A 820 -53.81 -5.01 -4.53
N GLU A 821 -53.27 -6.05 -5.13
CA GLU A 821 -52.04 -5.95 -5.87
C GLU A 821 -52.22 -5.17 -7.18
N LEU A 822 -53.31 -5.37 -7.90
CA LEU A 822 -53.65 -4.55 -9.07
C LEU A 822 -53.78 -3.07 -8.67
N ALA A 823 -54.42 -2.79 -7.54
CA ALA A 823 -54.54 -1.41 -7.05
C ALA A 823 -53.20 -0.81 -6.66
N ARG A 824 -52.27 -1.61 -6.06
CA ARG A 824 -50.93 -1.20 -5.74
C ARG A 824 -50.10 -0.92 -6.99
N LEU A 825 -50.11 -1.83 -7.95
CA LEU A 825 -49.39 -1.70 -9.22
C LEU A 825 -49.91 -0.49 -10.03
N GLU A 826 -51.20 -0.24 -10.04
CA GLU A 826 -51.80 0.97 -10.67
C GLU A 826 -51.35 2.27 -9.98
N LYS A 827 -51.19 2.25 -8.63
CA LYS A 827 -50.65 3.38 -7.90
C LYS A 827 -49.17 3.61 -8.22
N GLU A 828 -48.37 2.54 -8.29
CA GLU A 828 -46.97 2.60 -8.69
C GLU A 828 -46.81 3.04 -10.17
N ARG A 829 -47.66 2.56 -11.07
CA ARG A 829 -47.71 3.00 -12.48
C ARG A 829 -47.89 4.51 -12.56
N LYS A 830 -48.86 5.06 -11.80
CA LYS A 830 -49.13 6.50 -11.75
C LYS A 830 -47.95 7.29 -11.17
N ALA A 831 -47.25 6.75 -10.19
CA ALA A 831 -46.05 7.38 -9.63
C ALA A 831 -44.87 7.37 -10.63
N ALA A 832 -44.61 6.22 -11.24
CA ALA A 832 -43.55 6.10 -12.28
C ALA A 832 -43.84 7.00 -13.50
N GLN A 833 -45.11 7.14 -13.92
CA GLN A 833 -45.48 8.06 -14.98
C GLN A 833 -45.18 9.51 -14.60
N LYS A 834 -45.48 9.95 -13.37
CA LYS A 834 -45.12 11.29 -12.89
C LYS A 834 -43.62 11.55 -12.93
N ASP A 835 -42.81 10.55 -12.50
CA ASP A 835 -41.36 10.66 -12.52
C ASP A 835 -40.85 10.79 -13.98
N ILE A 836 -41.39 9.99 -14.91
CA ILE A 836 -41.06 10.05 -16.33
C ILE A 836 -41.43 11.42 -16.91
N ASP A 837 -42.65 11.92 -16.64
CA ASP A 837 -43.13 13.20 -17.13
C ASP A 837 -42.27 14.36 -16.59
N PHE A 838 -41.92 14.31 -15.29
CA PHE A 838 -41.05 15.31 -14.66
C PHE A 838 -39.62 15.30 -15.26
N LEU A 839 -39.00 14.12 -15.36
CA LEU A 839 -37.64 13.99 -15.91
C LEU A 839 -37.59 14.32 -17.40
N SER A 840 -38.59 13.90 -18.19
CA SER A 840 -38.73 14.25 -19.60
C SER A 840 -38.92 15.75 -19.82
N GLY A 841 -39.78 16.37 -18.99
CA GLY A 841 -39.99 17.80 -18.98
C GLY A 841 -38.73 18.60 -18.66
N LYS A 842 -37.93 18.10 -17.67
CA LYS A 842 -36.67 18.71 -17.31
C LYS A 842 -35.64 18.59 -18.42
N LEU A 843 -35.57 17.43 -19.09
CA LEU A 843 -34.65 17.17 -20.21
C LEU A 843 -35.09 17.81 -21.51
N SER A 844 -36.34 18.26 -21.64
CA SER A 844 -36.86 19.05 -22.78
C SER A 844 -36.69 20.56 -22.58
N ASN A 845 -36.35 21.00 -21.38
CA ASN A 845 -36.19 22.42 -21.06
C ASN A 845 -34.84 22.94 -21.58
N GLN A 846 -34.88 23.75 -22.65
CA GLN A 846 -33.68 24.35 -23.24
C GLN A 846 -32.88 25.22 -22.26
N GLY A 847 -33.53 25.86 -21.30
CA GLY A 847 -32.86 26.64 -20.25
C GLY A 847 -32.07 25.80 -19.28
N PHE A 848 -32.50 24.57 -19.02
CA PHE A 848 -31.75 23.59 -18.25
C PHE A 848 -30.58 23.03 -19.06
N LEU A 849 -30.81 22.59 -20.29
CA LEU A 849 -29.80 21.98 -21.16
C LEU A 849 -28.63 22.93 -21.49
N SER A 850 -28.91 24.24 -21.56
CA SER A 850 -27.88 25.24 -21.85
C SER A 850 -27.05 25.69 -20.66
N LYS A 851 -27.50 25.45 -19.41
CA LYS A 851 -26.87 25.95 -18.19
C LYS A 851 -26.31 24.87 -17.27
N ALA A 852 -26.81 23.64 -17.41
CA ALA A 852 -26.38 22.54 -16.55
C ALA A 852 -25.07 21.87 -17.05
N PRO A 853 -24.18 21.44 -16.16
CA PRO A 853 -23.00 20.66 -16.54
C PRO A 853 -23.38 19.37 -17.27
N ALA A 854 -22.58 18.95 -18.25
CA ALA A 854 -22.82 17.74 -19.06
C ALA A 854 -23.06 16.49 -18.21
N GLN A 855 -22.29 16.33 -17.12
CA GLN A 855 -22.44 15.22 -16.16
C GLN A 855 -23.82 15.22 -15.47
N GLN A 856 -24.38 16.38 -15.19
CA GLN A 856 -25.69 16.49 -14.55
C GLN A 856 -26.83 16.16 -15.53
N ILE A 857 -26.67 16.53 -16.80
CA ILE A 857 -27.61 16.16 -17.86
C ILE A 857 -27.62 14.65 -18.08
N GLU A 858 -26.43 14.02 -18.08
CA GLU A 858 -26.32 12.58 -18.25
C GLU A 858 -26.90 11.81 -17.03
N ASN A 859 -26.69 12.30 -15.82
CA ASN A 859 -27.31 11.73 -14.62
C ASN A 859 -28.85 11.77 -14.70
N GLU A 860 -29.46 12.84 -15.22
CA GLU A 860 -30.91 12.93 -15.38
C GLU A 860 -31.42 12.00 -16.50
N ARG A 861 -30.64 11.78 -17.59
CA ARG A 861 -30.95 10.76 -18.62
C ARG A 861 -30.94 9.34 -18.05
N VAL A 862 -29.96 9.02 -17.24
CA VAL A 862 -29.87 7.71 -16.56
C VAL A 862 -31.07 7.49 -15.63
N LYS A 863 -31.51 8.53 -14.91
CA LYS A 863 -32.72 8.47 -14.05
C LYS A 863 -33.97 8.24 -14.89
N LEU A 864 -34.10 8.93 -16.04
CA LEU A 864 -35.22 8.75 -16.94
C LEU A 864 -35.28 7.33 -17.49
N ALA A 865 -34.15 6.79 -17.96
CA ALA A 865 -34.06 5.42 -18.45
C ALA A 865 -34.47 4.40 -17.39
N LYS A 866 -34.01 4.56 -16.14
CA LYS A 866 -34.41 3.71 -15.01
C LYS A 866 -35.91 3.82 -14.69
N ALA A 867 -36.49 5.02 -14.77
CA ALA A 867 -37.94 5.21 -14.55
C ALA A 867 -38.76 4.55 -15.65
N GLN A 868 -38.30 4.61 -16.91
CA GLN A 868 -38.93 3.92 -18.05
C GLN A 868 -38.86 2.41 -17.93
N GLU A 869 -37.71 1.85 -17.56
CA GLU A 869 -37.54 0.42 -17.28
C GLU A 869 -38.44 -0.06 -16.15
N LYS A 870 -38.54 0.74 -15.08
CA LYS A 870 -39.47 0.48 -13.97
C LYS A 870 -40.92 0.46 -14.45
N MET A 871 -41.33 1.41 -15.26
CA MET A 871 -42.69 1.47 -15.85
C MET A 871 -42.99 0.22 -16.68
N GLU A 872 -42.07 -0.21 -17.54
CA GLU A 872 -42.21 -1.41 -18.36
C GLU A 872 -42.41 -2.67 -17.51
N LYS A 873 -41.60 -2.82 -16.47
CA LYS A 873 -41.76 -3.93 -15.50
C LYS A 873 -43.13 -3.91 -14.80
N ILE A 874 -43.60 -2.74 -14.36
CA ILE A 874 -44.93 -2.58 -13.76
C ILE A 874 -46.02 -2.97 -14.74
N MET A 875 -45.94 -2.52 -15.98
CA MET A 875 -46.95 -2.83 -17.01
C MET A 875 -47.02 -4.32 -17.35
N LEU A 876 -45.85 -4.98 -17.48
CA LEU A 876 -45.76 -6.43 -17.64
C LEU A 876 -46.39 -7.19 -16.45
N SER A 877 -46.19 -6.69 -15.23
CA SER A 877 -46.79 -7.28 -14.02
C SER A 877 -48.30 -7.13 -13.99
N ILE A 878 -48.82 -5.98 -14.40
CA ILE A 878 -50.29 -5.75 -14.53
C ILE A 878 -50.88 -6.65 -15.62
N GLU A 879 -50.21 -6.86 -16.73
CA GLU A 879 -50.66 -7.71 -17.84
C GLU A 879 -50.71 -9.20 -17.41
N LYS A 880 -49.71 -9.67 -16.70
CA LYS A 880 -49.69 -11.03 -16.13
C LYS A 880 -50.77 -11.28 -15.08
N MET A 881 -51.28 -10.25 -14.45
CA MET A 881 -52.33 -10.36 -13.42
C MET A 881 -53.74 -10.17 -13.95
N LYS A 882 -53.94 -9.62 -15.11
CA LYS A 882 -55.24 -9.53 -15.78
C LYS A 882 -55.63 -10.88 -16.33
#